data_8b6f1d71daf3660b9998db0b998ac638
#
_entry.id   8b6f1d71daf3660b9998db0b998ac638
#
_cell.length_a   1.000
_cell.length_b   1.000
_cell.length_c   1.000
_cell.angle_alpha   90.00
_cell.angle_beta   90.00
_cell.angle_gamma   90.00
#
_symmetry.space_group_name_H-M   'P 1'
#
loop_
_entity.id
_entity.type
_entity.pdbx_description
1 polymer ?
#
loop_
_entity_poly.entity_id
_entity_poly.type
_entity_poly.pdbx_seq_one_letter_code
_entity_poly.pdbx_strand_id
1 'polypeptide(L)'
;MANVYPGINNFNEYYTNHYFSSIFEENTAATISVWRDAARASENLKTPWSMLRDCGKQYYTAHEKFLRARSSYQIIPLIKQLADSYLSALGYPEAHPFKAELSDGRQFPVYLEIKKQNGMPLLWVVLSLNKNDEDGIMDGFVFDGDILQESDFAVADVDETLSAEDAITKALFSNDVPPRWIVLIGMNGIALVDRNKWNEKRYLGFDVSTVFSYRDEKTLQAMAVLLHKESLCPEEGTSLLDELDENSHRHAAGVSQDLKYALRESIELLGNEVLYDLKHNKHRNLDTDPVDPGDLTMQCLRYMYRMLFVLFIEARPELGYAPMRERAYAQGYSLEQLRDVADEINENTVEIGDGYYFNETISGLFRLIYNGYPENQAEYDEAIKKESIHDTFVVPPLKAHIFDPDLTPLITQAKLRNSVLLEIIRLMSVSRGDSKSGGGRISYANLGINQLGSVYESLLSYRGFIAEKDLYEVKRAGDSFDELDVGYFVSEEELNQYTDDERVRYEYGPHKGKPRMYEKGTFIYRLAGREREKSASYYTPEVLTKCLVKYALKELLVDKTADEVLNLTICEPAMGSAAFLNEAINQLADAYVNKKQEELGILIPYEDRFNEVQKVKMFIADRNVFGVDLNSTAVELAEVSLWLNTICEGGHIPWFGTQIVNGNSLIGARKQVYRIEQLETNNPSLRWYTKAPDRIAPGETRRGNKEVYHFLLGDPGMCNYTDKVIKGLAPKQIELMKKWSKEFTDSYNPDDIESLLRLSRAIDTLWREQVNLRNTVKRKTADKLSIFGHDDNIEESHTTIRQKDYIFRKLYKTEEAENAGPYARLKFAMDYWCALWFWPIEKADLLPSRETFIFDMSLILEGGIFAVKKSGYTYYKTKTGENLYGINLLDYDSETDEVVSQTAKEIKATFADLGTVNLDQLCEQYERLALVRE
;
A
#
# COMPACT_ATOMS: atom_id res chain seq x y z
N MET A 1 -19.11 20.87 10.03
CA MET A 1 -19.23 21.91 8.94
C MET A 1 -20.67 22.06 8.55
N ALA A 2 -21.18 23.28 8.37
CA ALA A 2 -22.53 23.49 7.85
C ALA A 2 -22.61 22.89 6.44
N ASN A 3 -23.63 22.08 6.16
CA ASN A 3 -23.86 21.50 4.85
C ASN A 3 -24.06 22.63 3.82
N VAL A 4 -23.12 22.78 2.86
CA VAL A 4 -23.14 23.88 1.88
C VAL A 4 -24.39 23.80 0.98
N TYR A 5 -24.91 22.60 0.77
CA TYR A 5 -26.12 22.33 0.01
C TYR A 5 -27.15 21.62 0.90
N PRO A 6 -28.02 22.39 1.66
CA PRO A 6 -28.98 21.80 2.58
C PRO A 6 -29.90 20.79 1.88
N GLY A 7 -29.91 19.56 2.39
CA GLY A 7 -30.71 18.46 1.82
C GLY A 7 -30.01 17.63 0.73
N ILE A 8 -28.79 17.97 0.31
CA ILE A 8 -27.99 17.09 -0.55
C ILE A 8 -26.98 16.35 0.33
N ASN A 9 -27.07 15.04 0.35
CA ASN A 9 -26.25 14.16 1.15
C ASN A 9 -25.24 13.41 0.25
N ASN A 10 -23.98 13.55 0.56
CA ASN A 10 -22.86 12.95 -0.17
C ASN A 10 -22.44 11.65 0.53
N PHE A 11 -23.19 10.56 0.33
CA PHE A 11 -22.97 9.30 1.04
C PHE A 11 -21.66 8.65 0.63
N ASN A 12 -20.87 8.27 1.63
CA ASN A 12 -19.55 7.66 1.50
C ASN A 12 -18.61 8.42 0.54
N GLU A 13 -18.79 9.76 0.48
CA GLU A 13 -18.00 10.63 -0.40
C GLU A 13 -18.10 10.24 -1.89
N TYR A 14 -19.30 10.29 -2.44
CA TYR A 14 -19.49 10.14 -3.89
C TYR A 14 -18.58 11.09 -4.70
N TYR A 15 -18.43 12.33 -4.24
CA TYR A 15 -17.33 13.26 -4.52
C TYR A 15 -16.58 13.54 -3.23
N THR A 16 -15.30 13.96 -3.30
CA THR A 16 -14.60 14.38 -2.08
C THR A 16 -15.36 15.51 -1.40
N ASN A 17 -15.47 15.49 -0.09
CA ASN A 17 -16.21 16.50 0.65
C ASN A 17 -15.68 17.91 0.41
N HIS A 18 -14.35 18.06 0.30
CA HIS A 18 -13.72 19.32 -0.03
C HIS A 18 -14.09 19.80 -1.44
N TYR A 19 -14.02 18.91 -2.43
CA TYR A 19 -14.44 19.24 -3.80
C TYR A 19 -15.90 19.70 -3.85
N PHE A 20 -16.77 18.90 -3.24
CA PHE A 20 -18.21 19.15 -3.25
C PHE A 20 -18.59 20.46 -2.54
N SER A 21 -17.91 20.81 -1.42
CA SER A 21 -18.20 22.02 -0.65
C SER A 21 -17.56 23.29 -1.22
N SER A 22 -16.41 23.21 -1.89
CA SER A 22 -15.60 24.39 -2.19
C SER A 22 -15.35 24.65 -3.68
N ILE A 23 -15.43 23.62 -4.53
CA ILE A 23 -15.00 23.68 -5.93
C ILE A 23 -16.13 23.36 -6.91
N PHE A 24 -17.06 22.56 -6.48
CA PHE A 24 -18.20 22.09 -7.30
C PHE A 24 -18.97 23.23 -7.96
N GLU A 25 -19.22 24.33 -7.24
CA GLU A 25 -19.93 25.52 -7.75
C GLU A 25 -19.18 26.14 -8.94
N GLU A 26 -17.86 26.25 -8.89
CA GLU A 26 -17.04 26.79 -9.97
C GLU A 26 -17.09 25.89 -11.22
N ASN A 27 -16.95 24.57 -11.05
CA ASN A 27 -16.93 23.62 -12.15
C ASN A 27 -18.30 23.44 -12.81
N THR A 28 -19.39 23.76 -12.13
CA THR A 28 -20.75 23.69 -12.66
C THR A 28 -21.26 25.03 -13.20
N ALA A 29 -20.55 26.13 -12.97
CA ALA A 29 -20.95 27.47 -13.36
C ALA A 29 -21.21 27.62 -14.89
N ALA A 30 -20.43 26.95 -15.72
CA ALA A 30 -20.60 26.96 -17.16
C ALA A 30 -21.96 26.36 -17.59
N THR A 31 -22.31 25.20 -17.08
CA THR A 31 -23.59 24.51 -17.33
C THR A 31 -24.78 25.36 -16.86
N ILE A 32 -24.67 25.92 -15.65
CA ILE A 32 -25.69 26.82 -15.10
C ILE A 32 -25.87 28.06 -15.98
N SER A 33 -24.76 28.63 -16.50
CA SER A 33 -24.83 29.80 -17.40
C SER A 33 -25.53 29.48 -18.69
N VAL A 34 -25.25 28.33 -19.32
CA VAL A 34 -25.91 27.90 -20.56
C VAL A 34 -27.43 27.82 -20.37
N TRP A 35 -27.90 27.18 -19.31
CA TRP A 35 -29.33 27.10 -19.01
C TRP A 35 -29.97 28.46 -18.67
N ARG A 36 -29.25 29.36 -18.00
CA ARG A 36 -29.69 30.71 -17.68
C ARG A 36 -29.84 31.56 -18.95
N ASP A 37 -28.89 31.46 -19.87
CA ASP A 37 -28.89 32.21 -21.11
C ASP A 37 -30.00 31.68 -22.06
N ALA A 38 -30.18 30.37 -22.13
CA ALA A 38 -31.30 29.76 -22.87
C ALA A 38 -32.69 30.25 -22.35
N ALA A 39 -32.87 30.31 -21.03
CA ALA A 39 -34.07 30.82 -20.41
C ALA A 39 -34.31 32.32 -20.64
N ARG A 40 -33.24 33.12 -20.76
CA ARG A 40 -33.32 34.54 -21.11
C ARG A 40 -33.64 34.78 -22.58
N ALA A 41 -33.20 33.87 -23.47
CA ALA A 41 -33.47 33.98 -24.90
C ALA A 41 -34.89 33.63 -25.30
N SER A 42 -35.67 32.98 -24.44
CA SER A 42 -37.04 32.55 -24.72
C SER A 42 -37.96 32.81 -23.54
N GLU A 43 -38.99 33.62 -23.71
CA GLU A 43 -39.97 33.97 -22.63
C GLU A 43 -40.69 32.73 -22.05
N ASN A 44 -40.76 31.63 -22.79
CA ASN A 44 -41.44 30.42 -22.40
C ASN A 44 -40.54 29.35 -21.76
N LEU A 45 -39.20 29.56 -21.70
CA LEU A 45 -38.29 28.59 -21.16
C LEU A 45 -37.91 28.97 -19.72
N LYS A 46 -38.15 28.06 -18.77
CA LYS A 46 -37.70 28.22 -17.39
C LYS A 46 -36.41 27.44 -17.19
N THR A 47 -35.58 27.92 -16.24
CA THR A 47 -34.38 27.15 -15.85
C THR A 47 -34.78 25.89 -15.09
N PRO A 48 -34.00 24.78 -15.18
CA PRO A 48 -34.32 23.52 -14.48
C PRO A 48 -34.52 23.71 -12.97
N TRP A 49 -33.69 24.52 -12.31
CA TRP A 49 -33.85 24.78 -10.85
C TRP A 49 -35.09 25.61 -10.53
N SER A 50 -35.56 26.46 -11.42
CA SER A 50 -36.82 27.19 -11.27
C SER A 50 -38.00 26.24 -11.39
N MET A 51 -37.97 25.29 -12.31
CA MET A 51 -38.97 24.26 -12.46
C MET A 51 -39.02 23.33 -11.25
N LEU A 52 -37.85 22.90 -10.74
CA LEU A 52 -37.74 22.15 -9.49
C LEU A 52 -38.35 22.90 -8.30
N ARG A 53 -38.05 24.20 -8.18
CA ARG A 53 -38.66 25.03 -7.13
C ARG A 53 -40.20 25.05 -7.21
N ASP A 54 -40.74 25.08 -8.41
CA ASP A 54 -42.21 25.06 -8.61
C ASP A 54 -42.82 23.72 -8.17
N CYS A 55 -42.05 22.58 -8.26
CA CYS A 55 -42.44 21.27 -7.75
C CYS A 55 -42.66 21.26 -6.21
N GLY A 56 -42.02 22.15 -5.46
CA GLY A 56 -42.14 22.19 -4.00
C GLY A 56 -43.59 22.35 -3.51
N LYS A 57 -44.45 23.10 -4.25
CA LYS A 57 -45.87 23.22 -3.89
C LYS A 57 -46.60 21.88 -4.03
N GLN A 58 -46.30 21.14 -5.08
CA GLN A 58 -46.87 19.81 -5.31
C GLN A 58 -46.38 18.81 -4.26
N TYR A 59 -45.13 18.89 -3.88
CA TYR A 59 -44.52 18.08 -2.83
C TYR A 59 -45.28 18.26 -1.48
N TYR A 60 -45.40 19.48 -0.99
CA TYR A 60 -46.10 19.70 0.29
C TYR A 60 -47.56 19.25 0.25
N THR A 61 -48.25 19.42 -0.88
CA THR A 61 -49.64 18.93 -1.03
C THR A 61 -49.67 17.39 -1.03
N ALA A 62 -48.73 16.74 -1.63
CA ALA A 62 -48.62 15.28 -1.67
C ALA A 62 -48.23 14.73 -0.29
N HIS A 63 -47.25 15.35 0.35
CA HIS A 63 -46.74 14.96 1.68
C HIS A 63 -47.82 15.07 2.77
N GLU A 64 -48.66 16.12 2.76
CA GLU A 64 -49.80 16.23 3.65
C GLU A 64 -50.81 15.08 3.47
N LYS A 65 -51.03 14.64 2.21
CA LYS A 65 -51.89 13.48 1.93
C LYS A 65 -51.22 12.16 2.34
N PHE A 66 -49.90 12.05 2.17
CA PHE A 66 -49.09 10.90 2.58
C PHE A 66 -49.21 10.66 4.09
N LEU A 67 -49.02 11.67 4.91
CA LEU A 67 -49.15 11.57 6.36
C LEU A 67 -50.53 11.10 6.83
N ARG A 68 -51.56 11.28 6.01
CA ARG A 68 -52.94 10.84 6.27
C ARG A 68 -53.29 9.49 5.64
N ALA A 69 -52.42 8.97 4.77
CA ALA A 69 -52.65 7.73 4.04
C ALA A 69 -52.66 6.53 4.99
N ARG A 70 -53.56 5.57 4.76
CA ARG A 70 -53.72 4.35 5.56
C ARG A 70 -53.28 3.08 4.80
N SER A 71 -52.99 3.23 3.50
CA SER A 71 -52.59 2.11 2.67
C SER A 71 -51.67 2.56 1.55
N SER A 72 -50.84 1.66 1.07
CA SER A 72 -49.88 1.87 -0.06
C SER A 72 -50.62 2.31 -1.34
N TYR A 73 -51.85 1.86 -1.58
CA TYR A 73 -52.66 2.29 -2.71
C TYR A 73 -52.97 3.80 -2.73
N GLN A 74 -52.94 4.44 -1.57
CA GLN A 74 -53.14 5.89 -1.47
C GLN A 74 -51.84 6.66 -1.68
N ILE A 75 -50.69 6.02 -1.43
CA ILE A 75 -49.36 6.62 -1.48
C ILE A 75 -48.78 6.56 -2.90
N ILE A 76 -48.92 5.42 -3.58
CA ILE A 76 -48.38 5.18 -4.93
C ILE A 76 -48.71 6.28 -5.92
N PRO A 77 -49.95 6.73 -6.08
CA PRO A 77 -50.31 7.81 -6.99
C PRO A 77 -49.62 9.13 -6.68
N LEU A 78 -49.36 9.39 -5.38
CA LEU A 78 -48.67 10.61 -4.96
C LEU A 78 -47.18 10.59 -5.38
N ILE A 79 -46.50 9.46 -5.20
CA ILE A 79 -45.10 9.29 -5.61
C ILE A 79 -44.98 9.42 -7.13
N LYS A 80 -45.88 8.77 -7.90
CA LYS A 80 -45.92 8.90 -9.37
C LYS A 80 -46.11 10.35 -9.82
N GLN A 81 -47.03 11.07 -9.24
CA GLN A 81 -47.28 12.48 -9.59
C GLN A 81 -46.03 13.34 -9.29
N LEU A 82 -45.34 13.08 -8.18
CA LEU A 82 -44.09 13.77 -7.85
C LEU A 82 -42.97 13.40 -8.81
N ALA A 83 -42.80 12.10 -9.12
CA ALA A 83 -41.80 11.62 -10.07
C ALA A 83 -41.98 12.28 -11.47
N ASP A 84 -43.22 12.32 -11.99
CA ASP A 84 -43.48 12.98 -13.27
C ASP A 84 -43.13 14.46 -13.24
N SER A 85 -43.43 15.15 -12.11
CA SER A 85 -43.07 16.55 -11.95
C SER A 85 -41.56 16.78 -11.89
N TYR A 86 -40.82 15.94 -11.16
CA TYR A 86 -39.38 16.05 -11.05
C TYR A 86 -38.69 15.70 -12.41
N LEU A 87 -39.10 14.62 -13.04
CA LEU A 87 -38.57 14.20 -14.33
C LEU A 87 -38.79 15.26 -15.42
N SER A 88 -39.98 15.85 -15.48
CA SER A 88 -40.30 16.96 -16.40
C SER A 88 -39.41 18.18 -16.11
N ALA A 89 -39.18 18.54 -14.83
CA ALA A 89 -38.31 19.66 -14.45
C ALA A 89 -36.83 19.42 -14.79
N LEU A 90 -36.41 18.15 -14.83
CA LEU A 90 -35.04 17.69 -15.11
C LEU A 90 -34.82 17.30 -16.58
N GLY A 91 -35.76 17.60 -17.47
CA GLY A 91 -35.61 17.42 -18.90
C GLY A 91 -35.74 15.97 -19.41
N TYR A 92 -36.34 15.07 -18.61
CA TYR A 92 -36.62 13.71 -19.05
C TYR A 92 -37.88 13.64 -19.92
N PRO A 93 -37.99 12.63 -20.81
CA PRO A 93 -39.21 12.38 -21.56
C PRO A 93 -40.34 11.88 -20.65
N GLU A 94 -41.56 11.81 -21.19
CA GLU A 94 -42.68 11.21 -20.50
C GLU A 94 -42.37 9.76 -20.10
N ALA A 95 -42.72 9.41 -18.85
CA ALA A 95 -42.43 8.10 -18.31
C ALA A 95 -43.35 7.02 -18.91
N HIS A 96 -42.76 5.90 -19.31
CA HIS A 96 -43.47 4.71 -19.76
C HIS A 96 -43.06 3.51 -18.92
N PRO A 97 -43.73 3.26 -17.76
CA PRO A 97 -43.38 2.18 -16.87
C PRO A 97 -43.47 0.80 -17.51
N PHE A 98 -42.51 -0.06 -17.22
CA PHE A 98 -42.50 -1.45 -17.65
C PHE A 98 -41.76 -2.34 -16.65
N LYS A 99 -41.90 -3.67 -16.80
CA LYS A 99 -41.16 -4.65 -16.04
C LYS A 99 -39.99 -5.19 -16.87
N ALA A 100 -38.75 -4.92 -16.49
CA ALA A 100 -37.59 -5.45 -17.13
C ALA A 100 -37.38 -6.92 -16.70
N GLU A 101 -37.16 -7.82 -17.68
CA GLU A 101 -36.81 -9.21 -17.41
C GLU A 101 -35.30 -9.28 -17.07
N LEU A 102 -34.97 -9.84 -15.92
CA LEU A 102 -33.62 -10.04 -15.47
C LEU A 102 -33.08 -11.39 -15.97
N SER A 103 -31.76 -11.57 -15.97
CA SER A 103 -31.08 -12.78 -16.44
C SER A 103 -31.49 -14.05 -15.69
N ASP A 104 -31.99 -13.93 -14.48
CA ASP A 104 -32.49 -15.01 -13.64
C ASP A 104 -34.01 -15.28 -13.80
N GLY A 105 -34.66 -14.58 -14.72
CA GLY A 105 -36.10 -14.68 -15.00
C GLY A 105 -37.00 -13.89 -14.06
N ARG A 106 -36.45 -13.16 -13.08
CA ARG A 106 -37.21 -12.22 -12.25
C ARG A 106 -37.58 -10.98 -13.08
N GLN A 107 -38.60 -10.27 -12.66
CA GLN A 107 -39.05 -9.02 -13.27
C GLN A 107 -38.74 -7.85 -12.35
N PHE A 108 -38.06 -6.83 -12.87
CA PHE A 108 -37.70 -5.62 -12.13
C PHE A 108 -38.54 -4.42 -12.62
N PRO A 109 -39.19 -3.66 -11.74
CA PRO A 109 -40.00 -2.52 -12.16
C PRO A 109 -39.13 -1.33 -12.51
N VAL A 110 -39.34 -0.80 -13.72
CA VAL A 110 -38.66 0.38 -14.24
C VAL A 110 -39.72 1.42 -14.61
N TYR A 111 -39.58 2.63 -14.03
CA TYR A 111 -40.52 3.73 -14.30
C TYR A 111 -40.20 4.47 -15.60
N LEU A 112 -38.91 4.71 -15.87
CA LEU A 112 -38.41 5.33 -17.07
C LEU A 112 -37.06 4.73 -17.44
N GLU A 113 -36.84 4.48 -18.74
CA GLU A 113 -35.57 4.01 -19.27
C GLU A 113 -34.97 4.99 -20.27
N ILE A 114 -33.67 5.26 -20.16
CA ILE A 114 -32.88 5.92 -21.20
C ILE A 114 -31.85 4.93 -21.73
N LYS A 115 -31.82 4.74 -23.06
CA LYS A 115 -30.92 3.80 -23.75
C LYS A 115 -29.75 4.54 -24.39
N LYS A 116 -28.63 3.83 -24.50
CA LYS A 116 -27.50 4.22 -25.35
C LYS A 116 -27.89 4.11 -26.84
N GLN A 117 -27.10 4.71 -27.74
CA GLN A 117 -27.29 4.60 -29.17
C GLN A 117 -27.28 3.14 -29.70
N ASN A 118 -26.59 2.23 -28.98
CA ASN A 118 -26.57 0.80 -29.32
C ASN A 118 -27.75 -0.01 -28.75
N GLY A 119 -28.73 0.66 -28.13
CA GLY A 119 -29.93 0.05 -27.56
C GLY A 119 -29.80 -0.51 -26.15
N MET A 120 -28.60 -0.51 -25.58
CA MET A 120 -28.39 -0.97 -24.20
C MET A 120 -28.89 0.05 -23.17
N PRO A 121 -29.38 -0.38 -21.99
CA PRO A 121 -29.81 0.52 -20.91
C PRO A 121 -28.62 1.39 -20.43
N LEU A 122 -28.88 2.68 -20.22
CA LEU A 122 -27.93 3.62 -19.68
C LEU A 122 -28.39 4.14 -18.33
N LEU A 123 -29.66 4.54 -18.20
CA LEU A 123 -30.24 5.05 -16.98
C LEU A 123 -31.64 4.46 -16.79
N TRP A 124 -31.93 4.01 -15.59
CA TRP A 124 -33.26 3.63 -15.13
C TRP A 124 -33.72 4.52 -13.99
N VAL A 125 -34.97 4.98 -14.09
CA VAL A 125 -35.68 5.60 -12.97
C VAL A 125 -36.51 4.52 -12.29
N VAL A 126 -36.40 4.42 -10.98
CA VAL A 126 -37.05 3.42 -10.14
C VAL A 126 -37.80 4.14 -9.04
N LEU A 127 -39.00 3.69 -8.70
CA LEU A 127 -39.80 4.28 -7.65
C LEU A 127 -39.64 3.47 -6.36
N SER A 128 -39.51 4.17 -5.21
CA SER A 128 -39.40 3.57 -3.87
C SER A 128 -40.59 3.96 -3.00
N LEU A 129 -41.17 2.97 -2.34
CA LEU A 129 -42.29 3.14 -1.40
C LEU A 129 -41.80 2.91 0.03
N ASN A 130 -41.79 3.95 0.84
CA ASN A 130 -41.50 3.87 2.26
C ASN A 130 -42.78 3.71 3.06
N LYS A 131 -42.76 2.90 4.12
CA LYS A 131 -43.91 2.71 5.01
C LYS A 131 -44.05 3.85 6.03
N ASN A 132 -42.92 4.40 6.46
CA ASN A 132 -42.85 5.46 7.47
C ASN A 132 -42.17 6.70 6.90
N ASP A 133 -42.46 7.86 7.45
CA ASP A 133 -41.87 9.14 7.04
C ASP A 133 -40.37 9.27 7.42
N GLU A 134 -39.95 8.51 8.44
CA GLU A 134 -38.59 8.52 8.97
C GLU A 134 -37.65 7.57 8.24
N ASP A 135 -38.18 6.63 7.44
CA ASP A 135 -37.37 5.64 6.71
C ASP A 135 -36.55 6.33 5.60
N GLY A 136 -35.32 5.92 5.41
CA GLY A 136 -34.46 6.35 4.31
C GLY A 136 -34.99 5.88 2.94
N ILE A 137 -34.63 6.57 1.86
CA ILE A 137 -35.09 6.18 0.51
C ILE A 137 -34.61 4.78 0.11
N MET A 138 -33.47 4.34 0.60
CA MET A 138 -32.91 3.02 0.33
C MET A 138 -33.60 1.89 1.09
N ASP A 139 -34.30 2.21 2.17
CA ASP A 139 -35.04 1.24 2.99
C ASP A 139 -36.44 0.94 2.44
N GLY A 140 -36.89 1.70 1.45
CA GLY A 140 -38.19 1.52 0.80
C GLY A 140 -38.21 0.34 -0.16
N PHE A 141 -39.43 -0.04 -0.65
CA PHE A 141 -39.60 -1.10 -1.66
C PHE A 141 -39.69 -0.48 -3.05
N VAL A 142 -39.11 -1.15 -4.06
CA VAL A 142 -39.26 -0.76 -5.45
C VAL A 142 -40.63 -1.22 -6.00
N PHE A 143 -41.29 -0.39 -6.80
CA PHE A 143 -42.57 -0.69 -7.41
C PHE A 143 -42.78 -0.01 -8.78
N ASP A 144 -43.70 -0.53 -9.60
CA ASP A 144 -44.03 0.00 -10.96
C ASP A 144 -45.34 0.76 -11.04
N GLY A 145 -46.14 0.73 -9.98
CA GLY A 145 -47.48 1.32 -9.92
C GLY A 145 -48.57 0.37 -9.51
N ASP A 146 -48.37 -0.91 -9.66
CA ASP A 146 -49.08 -1.94 -8.95
C ASP A 146 -48.20 -2.39 -7.80
N ILE A 147 -48.76 -2.60 -6.60
CA ILE A 147 -47.97 -3.14 -5.49
C ILE A 147 -47.44 -4.49 -5.95
N LEU A 148 -46.14 -4.58 -6.20
CA LEU A 148 -45.48 -5.87 -6.32
C LEU A 148 -45.76 -6.63 -5.01
N GLN A 149 -46.27 -7.87 -5.13
CA GLN A 149 -46.37 -8.72 -3.96
C GLN A 149 -44.98 -8.87 -3.39
N GLU A 150 -44.85 -8.81 -2.07
CA GLU A 150 -43.58 -8.95 -1.36
C GLU A 150 -42.76 -10.18 -1.82
N SER A 151 -43.43 -11.21 -2.37
CA SER A 151 -42.86 -12.39 -2.98
C SER A 151 -42.06 -12.17 -4.30
N ASP A 152 -42.27 -11.07 -5.01
CA ASP A 152 -41.66 -10.89 -6.35
C ASP A 152 -40.13 -10.58 -6.29
N PHE A 153 -39.67 -10.16 -5.13
CA PHE A 153 -38.23 -9.93 -4.82
C PHE A 153 -37.69 -10.80 -3.66
N ALA A 154 -38.48 -11.78 -3.17
CA ALA A 154 -37.99 -12.72 -2.20
C ALA A 154 -36.86 -13.57 -2.86
N VAL A 155 -35.70 -13.62 -2.24
CA VAL A 155 -34.68 -14.63 -2.53
C VAL A 155 -35.30 -15.98 -2.14
N ALA A 156 -35.13 -17.01 -2.95
CA ALA A 156 -35.89 -18.28 -2.96
C ALA A 156 -36.04 -19.03 -1.62
N ASP A 157 -35.46 -18.58 -0.52
CA ASP A 157 -35.53 -19.20 0.81
C ASP A 157 -35.69 -18.24 1.99
N VAL A 158 -36.02 -16.94 1.75
CA VAL A 158 -36.16 -15.97 2.83
C VAL A 158 -37.49 -15.22 2.68
N ASP A 159 -38.35 -15.28 3.67
CA ASP A 159 -39.66 -14.58 3.77
C ASP A 159 -39.53 -13.05 3.92
N GLU A 160 -38.39 -12.44 3.57
CA GLU A 160 -38.13 -11.01 3.74
C GLU A 160 -38.23 -10.24 2.41
N THR A 161 -38.96 -9.16 2.40
CA THR A 161 -39.02 -8.20 1.31
C THR A 161 -37.70 -7.45 1.18
N LEU A 162 -37.17 -7.41 -0.04
CA LEU A 162 -35.91 -6.69 -0.32
C LEU A 162 -36.16 -5.17 -0.21
N SER A 163 -35.28 -4.47 0.52
CA SER A 163 -35.16 -3.03 0.47
C SER A 163 -34.78 -2.55 -0.94
N ALA A 164 -34.94 -1.26 -1.24
CA ALA A 164 -34.47 -0.71 -2.51
C ALA A 164 -32.97 -0.89 -2.70
N GLU A 165 -32.19 -0.78 -1.63
CA GLU A 165 -30.76 -1.06 -1.63
C GLU A 165 -30.45 -2.52 -2.07
N ASP A 166 -31.12 -3.47 -1.45
CA ASP A 166 -30.97 -4.90 -1.76
C ASP A 166 -31.45 -5.24 -3.17
N ALA A 167 -32.58 -4.68 -3.59
CA ALA A 167 -33.13 -4.86 -4.92
C ALA A 167 -32.17 -4.34 -6.01
N ILE A 168 -31.55 -3.18 -5.80
CA ILE A 168 -30.53 -2.63 -6.69
C ILE A 168 -29.28 -3.53 -6.71
N THR A 169 -28.81 -3.96 -5.54
CA THR A 169 -27.57 -4.73 -5.40
C THR A 169 -27.73 -6.16 -5.94
N LYS A 170 -28.74 -6.89 -5.39
CA LYS A 170 -28.88 -8.35 -5.60
C LYS A 170 -29.64 -8.70 -6.87
N ALA A 171 -30.53 -7.83 -7.33
CA ALA A 171 -31.31 -8.10 -8.53
C ALA A 171 -30.78 -7.33 -9.74
N LEU A 172 -30.66 -6.02 -9.66
CA LEU A 172 -30.41 -5.17 -10.81
C LEU A 172 -28.94 -5.20 -11.28
N PHE A 173 -27.99 -4.96 -10.36
CA PHE A 173 -26.58 -4.91 -10.72
C PHE A 173 -25.93 -6.28 -10.94
N SER A 174 -26.60 -7.33 -10.50
CA SER A 174 -26.23 -8.72 -10.83
C SER A 174 -26.75 -9.19 -12.19
N ASN A 175 -27.50 -8.37 -12.92
CA ASN A 175 -28.00 -8.68 -14.26
C ASN A 175 -26.87 -8.61 -15.30
N ASP A 176 -26.97 -9.36 -16.41
CA ASP A 176 -25.96 -9.38 -17.48
C ASP A 176 -25.79 -8.02 -18.17
N VAL A 177 -26.87 -7.26 -18.31
CA VAL A 177 -26.87 -5.95 -18.98
C VAL A 177 -27.57 -4.92 -18.10
N PRO A 178 -26.97 -4.52 -16.97
CA PRO A 178 -27.53 -3.52 -16.07
C PRO A 178 -27.33 -2.11 -16.60
N PRO A 179 -28.20 -1.14 -16.21
CA PRO A 179 -27.96 0.27 -16.47
C PRO A 179 -26.73 0.76 -15.69
N ARG A 180 -26.10 1.83 -16.16
CA ARG A 180 -25.07 2.50 -15.38
C ARG A 180 -25.67 3.33 -14.25
N TRP A 181 -26.68 4.13 -14.57
CA TRP A 181 -27.30 5.07 -13.65
C TRP A 181 -28.64 4.58 -13.16
N ILE A 182 -28.91 4.75 -11.86
CA ILE A 182 -30.22 4.59 -11.28
C ILE A 182 -30.60 5.88 -10.57
N VAL A 183 -31.78 6.41 -10.90
CA VAL A 183 -32.41 7.49 -10.17
C VAL A 183 -33.58 6.88 -9.39
N LEU A 184 -33.42 6.73 -8.10
CA LEU A 184 -34.45 6.23 -7.21
C LEU A 184 -35.28 7.41 -6.69
N ILE A 185 -36.62 7.38 -6.84
CA ILE A 185 -37.52 8.44 -6.41
C ILE A 185 -38.52 7.88 -5.40
N GLY A 186 -38.57 8.47 -4.23
CA GLY A 186 -39.55 8.20 -3.16
C GLY A 186 -40.36 9.41 -2.78
N MET A 187 -41.15 9.31 -1.69
CA MET A 187 -41.94 10.42 -1.18
C MET A 187 -41.04 11.58 -0.71
N ASN A 188 -40.09 11.33 0.15
CA ASN A 188 -39.27 12.36 0.80
C ASN A 188 -37.83 12.44 0.25
N GLY A 189 -37.44 11.57 -0.67
CA GLY A 189 -36.06 11.50 -1.14
C GLY A 189 -35.94 11.13 -2.61
N ILE A 190 -34.80 11.54 -3.15
CA ILE A 190 -34.28 11.05 -4.45
C ILE A 190 -32.87 10.54 -4.19
N ALA A 191 -32.47 9.43 -4.83
CA ALA A 191 -31.10 8.96 -4.79
C ALA A 191 -30.58 8.77 -6.20
N LEU A 192 -29.35 9.22 -6.43
CA LEU A 192 -28.60 8.95 -7.66
C LEU A 192 -27.50 7.93 -7.37
N VAL A 193 -27.61 6.79 -8.03
CA VAL A 193 -26.68 5.66 -7.89
C VAL A 193 -25.89 5.47 -9.18
N ASP A 194 -24.56 5.41 -9.07
CA ASP A 194 -23.66 5.01 -10.15
C ASP A 194 -23.15 3.61 -9.89
N ARG A 195 -23.40 2.67 -10.81
CA ARG A 195 -22.92 1.29 -10.72
C ARG A 195 -21.38 1.22 -10.50
N ASN A 196 -20.63 2.15 -11.10
CA ASN A 196 -19.17 2.17 -10.97
C ASN A 196 -18.67 2.48 -9.56
N LYS A 197 -19.52 3.13 -8.73
CA LYS A 197 -19.21 3.53 -7.35
C LYS A 197 -20.00 2.74 -6.29
N TRP A 198 -20.96 1.91 -6.73
CA TRP A 198 -21.91 1.23 -5.84
C TRP A 198 -21.25 0.15 -4.97
N ASN A 199 -20.16 -0.45 -5.41
CA ASN A 199 -19.39 -1.39 -4.58
C ASN A 199 -18.94 -0.79 -3.25
N GLU A 200 -18.67 0.53 -3.25
CA GLU A 200 -18.29 1.30 -2.07
C GLU A 200 -19.50 1.94 -1.40
N LYS A 201 -20.71 1.60 -1.83
CA LYS A 201 -21.99 2.20 -1.36
C LYS A 201 -21.97 3.72 -1.45
N ARG A 202 -21.31 4.28 -2.47
CA ARG A 202 -21.28 5.72 -2.74
C ARG A 202 -22.46 6.10 -3.60
N TYR A 203 -23.26 7.05 -3.11
CA TYR A 203 -24.39 7.63 -3.86
C TYR A 203 -24.70 9.05 -3.39
N LEU A 204 -25.46 9.78 -4.18
CA LEU A 204 -25.96 11.08 -3.81
C LEU A 204 -27.44 10.96 -3.39
N GLY A 205 -27.72 11.37 -2.16
CA GLY A 205 -29.08 11.43 -1.64
C GLY A 205 -29.60 12.87 -1.60
N PHE A 206 -30.86 13.06 -1.97
CA PHE A 206 -31.51 14.36 -1.97
C PHE A 206 -32.72 14.26 -1.04
N ASP A 207 -32.65 14.86 0.13
CA ASP A 207 -33.80 15.05 1.04
C ASP A 207 -34.67 16.20 0.50
N VAL A 208 -35.69 15.80 -0.21
CA VAL A 208 -36.61 16.72 -0.90
C VAL A 208 -37.33 17.65 0.07
N SER A 209 -37.62 17.16 1.29
CA SER A 209 -38.26 17.96 2.36
C SER A 209 -37.37 19.14 2.74
N THR A 210 -36.10 18.86 3.00
CA THR A 210 -35.10 19.87 3.36
C THR A 210 -34.81 20.81 2.19
N VAL A 211 -34.58 20.30 0.98
CA VAL A 211 -34.32 21.12 -0.23
C VAL A 211 -35.43 22.14 -0.46
N PHE A 212 -36.70 21.72 -0.38
CA PHE A 212 -37.81 22.63 -0.61
C PHE A 212 -38.14 23.53 0.57
N SER A 213 -37.78 23.16 1.82
CA SER A 213 -38.00 24.01 2.99
C SER A 213 -37.01 25.18 3.00
N TYR A 214 -35.75 24.95 2.73
CA TYR A 214 -34.74 25.99 2.66
C TYR A 214 -34.86 26.89 1.42
N ARG A 215 -35.33 26.36 0.30
CA ARG A 215 -35.45 27.05 -1.01
C ARG A 215 -34.19 27.77 -1.44
N ASP A 216 -33.06 27.25 -1.04
CA ASP A 216 -31.77 27.81 -1.43
C ASP A 216 -31.50 27.61 -2.94
N GLU A 217 -31.22 28.70 -3.64
CA GLU A 217 -31.04 28.66 -5.09
C GLU A 217 -29.81 27.84 -5.49
N LYS A 218 -28.72 27.92 -4.71
CA LYS A 218 -27.50 27.14 -4.98
C LYS A 218 -27.76 25.64 -4.84
N THR A 219 -28.50 25.22 -3.82
CA THR A 219 -28.90 23.81 -3.62
C THR A 219 -29.76 23.32 -4.77
N LEU A 220 -30.76 24.12 -5.21
CA LEU A 220 -31.59 23.76 -6.35
C LEU A 220 -30.79 23.71 -7.67
N GLN A 221 -29.81 24.59 -7.87
CA GLN A 221 -28.89 24.55 -9.02
C GLN A 221 -28.04 23.28 -8.97
N ALA A 222 -27.46 22.95 -7.82
CA ALA A 222 -26.67 21.73 -7.64
C ALA A 222 -27.51 20.46 -7.89
N MET A 223 -28.72 20.39 -7.33
CA MET A 223 -29.67 19.29 -7.57
C MET A 223 -30.00 19.17 -9.08
N ALA A 224 -30.27 20.29 -9.74
CA ALA A 224 -30.55 20.32 -11.18
C ALA A 224 -29.34 19.78 -11.99
N VAL A 225 -28.13 20.27 -11.72
CA VAL A 225 -26.92 19.82 -12.42
C VAL A 225 -26.68 18.33 -12.23
N LEU A 226 -26.85 17.82 -11.02
CA LEU A 226 -26.56 16.41 -10.70
C LEU A 226 -27.59 15.42 -11.25
N LEU A 227 -28.85 15.83 -11.40
CA LEU A 227 -29.95 14.95 -11.79
C LEU A 227 -30.47 15.17 -13.22
N HIS A 228 -30.09 16.24 -13.92
CA HIS A 228 -30.61 16.56 -15.24
C HIS A 228 -30.22 15.50 -16.28
N LYS A 229 -31.16 15.19 -17.18
CA LYS A 229 -30.97 14.19 -18.26
C LYS A 229 -29.73 14.46 -19.08
N GLU A 230 -29.43 15.69 -19.44
CA GLU A 230 -28.25 16.05 -20.24
C GLU A 230 -26.94 15.85 -19.46
N SER A 231 -26.97 16.04 -18.14
CA SER A 231 -25.79 15.82 -17.31
C SER A 231 -25.42 14.35 -17.17
N LEU A 232 -26.42 13.47 -17.04
CA LEU A 232 -26.25 12.02 -16.87
C LEU A 232 -26.15 11.29 -18.21
N CYS A 233 -26.96 11.66 -19.17
CA CYS A 233 -27.15 10.98 -20.44
C CYS A 233 -27.11 11.98 -21.63
N PRO A 234 -25.98 12.65 -21.90
CA PRO A 234 -25.83 13.52 -23.05
C PRO A 234 -25.99 12.75 -24.34
N GLU A 235 -26.48 13.41 -25.41
CA GLU A 235 -26.62 12.81 -26.75
C GLU A 235 -25.26 12.53 -27.40
N GLU A 236 -24.29 13.40 -27.15
CA GLU A 236 -22.90 13.27 -27.63
C GLU A 236 -21.92 13.52 -26.46
N GLY A 237 -20.80 12.82 -26.44
CA GLY A 237 -19.72 13.01 -25.45
C GLY A 237 -19.86 12.14 -24.21
N THR A 238 -19.19 12.58 -23.15
CA THR A 238 -19.17 11.94 -21.83
C THR A 238 -20.16 12.62 -20.88
N SER A 239 -20.59 11.91 -19.85
CA SER A 239 -21.44 12.48 -18.80
C SER A 239 -20.73 13.64 -18.08
N LEU A 240 -21.45 14.70 -17.76
CA LEU A 240 -20.92 15.80 -16.95
C LEU A 240 -20.42 15.27 -15.59
N LEU A 241 -21.08 14.26 -15.04
CA LEU A 241 -20.68 13.67 -13.76
C LEU A 241 -19.31 12.96 -13.85
N ASP A 242 -18.92 12.44 -15.02
CA ASP A 242 -17.58 11.90 -15.26
C ASP A 242 -16.51 13.00 -15.25
N GLU A 243 -16.82 14.16 -15.83
CA GLU A 243 -15.91 15.32 -15.79
C GLU A 243 -15.77 15.88 -14.38
N LEU A 244 -16.86 15.96 -13.62
CA LEU A 244 -16.85 16.39 -12.23
C LEU A 244 -16.07 15.39 -11.35
N ASP A 245 -16.19 14.11 -11.64
CA ASP A 245 -15.45 13.05 -10.94
C ASP A 245 -13.94 13.13 -11.22
N GLU A 246 -13.56 13.29 -12.50
CA GLU A 246 -12.17 13.51 -12.89
C GLU A 246 -11.59 14.76 -12.22
N ASN A 247 -12.37 15.85 -12.14
CA ASN A 247 -11.95 17.06 -11.43
C ASN A 247 -11.81 16.82 -9.91
N SER A 248 -12.74 16.07 -9.31
CA SER A 248 -12.64 15.66 -7.90
C SER A 248 -11.36 14.86 -7.64
N HIS A 249 -11.00 13.95 -8.52
CA HIS A 249 -9.74 13.19 -8.44
C HIS A 249 -8.49 14.05 -8.70
N ARG A 250 -8.54 15.02 -9.59
CA ARG A 250 -7.42 15.97 -9.79
C ARG A 250 -7.16 16.82 -8.54
N HIS A 251 -8.20 17.21 -7.82
CA HIS A 251 -8.05 17.92 -6.55
C HIS A 251 -7.54 17.02 -5.42
N ALA A 252 -7.85 15.72 -5.45
CA ALA A 252 -7.23 14.74 -4.56
C ALA A 252 -5.71 14.63 -4.77
N ALA A 253 -5.19 14.89 -5.99
CA ALA A 253 -3.75 15.00 -6.22
C ALA A 253 -3.11 16.20 -5.50
N GLY A 254 -3.83 17.30 -5.30
CA GLY A 254 -3.40 18.43 -4.46
C GLY A 254 -3.27 18.05 -2.99
N VAL A 255 -4.17 17.20 -2.48
CA VAL A 255 -4.11 16.64 -1.13
C VAL A 255 -2.82 15.86 -0.88
N SER A 256 -2.31 15.14 -1.91
CA SER A 256 -1.04 14.41 -1.78
C SER A 256 0.15 15.35 -1.55
N GLN A 257 0.12 16.56 -2.10
CA GLN A 257 1.13 17.58 -1.85
C GLN A 257 1.03 18.11 -0.41
N ASP A 258 -0.17 18.44 0.05
CA ASP A 258 -0.41 18.91 1.42
C ASP A 258 0.01 17.86 2.46
N LEU A 259 -0.26 16.58 2.20
CA LEU A 259 0.17 15.48 3.06
C LEU A 259 1.70 15.36 3.15
N LYS A 260 2.46 15.73 2.12
CA LYS A 260 3.94 15.73 2.20
C LYS A 260 4.43 16.75 3.22
N TYR A 261 3.86 17.95 3.20
CA TYR A 261 4.17 18.99 4.21
C TYR A 261 3.75 18.53 5.60
N ALA A 262 2.53 18.06 5.73
CA ALA A 262 1.97 17.60 6.99
C ALA A 262 2.81 16.48 7.64
N LEU A 263 3.22 15.49 6.86
CA LEU A 263 4.06 14.39 7.34
C LEU A 263 5.46 14.84 7.71
N ARG A 264 6.11 15.66 6.88
CA ARG A 264 7.42 16.20 7.19
C ARG A 264 7.42 16.94 8.53
N GLU A 265 6.44 17.81 8.72
CA GLU A 265 6.29 18.58 9.96
C GLU A 265 5.93 17.70 11.14
N SER A 266 5.01 16.73 10.96
CA SER A 266 4.63 15.77 12.00
C SER A 266 5.81 14.90 12.46
N ILE A 267 6.68 14.47 11.54
CA ILE A 267 7.89 13.70 11.88
C ILE A 267 8.86 14.54 12.72
N GLU A 268 9.03 15.80 12.36
CA GLU A 268 9.89 16.75 13.11
C GLU A 268 9.32 17.04 14.50
N LEU A 269 8.00 17.28 14.62
CA LEU A 269 7.31 17.44 15.91
C LEU A 269 7.42 16.20 16.78
N LEU A 270 7.16 15.04 16.22
CA LEU A 270 7.23 13.75 16.96
C LEU A 270 8.63 13.45 17.44
N GLY A 271 9.65 13.65 16.60
CA GLY A 271 11.04 13.43 16.99
C GLY A 271 11.47 14.37 18.12
N ASN A 272 11.09 15.63 18.06
CA ASN A 272 11.37 16.60 19.13
C ASN A 272 10.63 16.27 20.42
N GLU A 273 9.39 15.76 20.34
CA GLU A 273 8.63 15.35 21.53
C GLU A 273 9.26 14.12 22.22
N VAL A 274 9.73 13.14 21.46
CA VAL A 274 10.48 12.01 22.01
C VAL A 274 11.76 12.47 22.71
N LEU A 275 12.52 13.39 22.13
CA LEU A 275 13.72 13.95 22.77
C LEU A 275 13.36 14.73 24.03
N TYR A 276 12.23 15.46 24.02
CA TYR A 276 11.71 16.14 25.21
C TYR A 276 11.39 15.15 26.34
N ASP A 277 10.66 14.07 26.05
CA ASP A 277 10.32 13.04 27.06
C ASP A 277 11.56 12.39 27.65
N LEU A 278 12.54 12.01 26.79
CA LEU A 278 13.80 11.43 27.22
C LEU A 278 14.56 12.36 28.17
N LYS A 279 14.61 13.65 27.86
CA LYS A 279 15.32 14.65 28.66
C LYS A 279 14.62 14.99 29.97
N HIS A 280 13.31 15.25 29.92
CA HIS A 280 12.56 15.84 31.04
C HIS A 280 11.88 14.79 31.95
N ASN A 281 11.31 13.75 31.35
CA ASN A 281 10.58 12.72 32.11
C ASN A 281 11.48 11.54 32.51
N LYS A 282 12.39 11.13 31.61
CA LYS A 282 13.32 10.00 31.85
C LYS A 282 14.70 10.45 32.33
N HIS A 283 14.94 11.75 32.41
CA HIS A 283 16.18 12.35 32.88
C HIS A 283 17.44 11.81 32.19
N ARG A 284 17.32 11.40 30.92
CA ARG A 284 18.44 10.93 30.08
C ARG A 284 19.32 12.11 29.67
N ASN A 285 20.61 11.99 29.91
CA ASN A 285 21.57 13.00 29.46
C ASN A 285 21.97 12.72 28.00
N LEU A 286 21.36 13.46 27.07
CA LEU A 286 21.57 13.26 25.63
C LEU A 286 22.98 13.65 25.13
N ASP A 287 23.78 14.40 25.93
CA ASP A 287 25.19 14.72 25.59
C ASP A 287 26.11 13.53 25.85
N THR A 288 25.79 12.66 26.83
CA THR A 288 26.61 11.49 27.20
C THR A 288 26.05 10.19 26.69
N ASP A 289 24.76 10.12 26.45
CA ASP A 289 24.02 8.97 25.92
C ASP A 289 23.11 9.45 24.77
N PRO A 290 23.72 9.75 23.62
CA PRO A 290 22.99 10.33 22.48
C PRO A 290 21.99 9.34 21.87
N VAL A 291 20.94 9.89 21.26
CA VAL A 291 20.01 9.13 20.43
C VAL A 291 20.56 9.11 19.01
N ASP A 292 20.56 7.95 18.35
CA ASP A 292 20.86 7.89 16.93
C ASP A 292 19.75 8.57 16.10
N PRO A 293 20.08 9.65 15.36
CA PRO A 293 19.07 10.38 14.58
C PRO A 293 18.43 9.56 13.46
N GLY A 294 19.18 8.60 12.91
CA GLY A 294 18.70 7.70 11.87
C GLY A 294 17.64 6.75 12.42
N ASP A 295 17.90 6.11 13.56
CA ASP A 295 16.94 5.24 14.25
C ASP A 295 15.68 6.02 14.69
N LEU A 296 15.86 7.21 15.29
CA LEU A 296 14.72 8.08 15.65
C LEU A 296 13.87 8.41 14.42
N THR A 297 14.50 8.77 13.29
CA THR A 297 13.82 9.06 12.02
C THR A 297 12.96 7.87 11.57
N MET A 298 13.54 6.65 11.58
CA MET A 298 12.82 5.46 11.16
C MET A 298 11.62 5.15 12.07
N GLN A 299 11.77 5.34 13.36
CA GLN A 299 10.67 5.12 14.31
C GLN A 299 9.55 6.16 14.13
N CYS A 300 9.89 7.44 13.90
CA CYS A 300 8.91 8.49 13.59
C CYS A 300 8.18 8.21 12.27
N LEU A 301 8.89 7.78 11.23
CA LEU A 301 8.30 7.38 9.95
C LEU A 301 7.30 6.24 10.15
N ARG A 302 7.68 5.16 10.86
CA ARG A 302 6.78 4.03 11.14
C ARG A 302 5.53 4.46 11.91
N TYR A 303 5.67 5.35 12.90
CA TYR A 303 4.53 5.86 13.66
C TYR A 303 3.56 6.63 12.74
N MET A 304 4.07 7.53 11.90
CA MET A 304 3.23 8.27 10.94
C MET A 304 2.58 7.36 9.91
N TYR A 305 3.28 6.30 9.48
CA TYR A 305 2.71 5.31 8.56
C TYR A 305 1.58 4.50 9.21
N ARG A 306 1.68 4.17 10.52
CA ARG A 306 0.57 3.57 11.28
C ARG A 306 -0.65 4.48 11.26
N MET A 307 -0.47 5.78 11.53
CA MET A 307 -1.57 6.74 11.50
C MET A 307 -2.23 6.82 10.11
N LEU A 308 -1.44 6.99 9.06
CA LEU A 308 -1.97 7.04 7.69
C LEU A 308 -2.68 5.76 7.29
N PHE A 309 -2.12 4.62 7.66
CA PHE A 309 -2.74 3.33 7.43
C PHE A 309 -4.12 3.25 8.08
N VAL A 310 -4.22 3.61 9.37
CA VAL A 310 -5.50 3.57 10.09
C VAL A 310 -6.51 4.54 9.47
N LEU A 311 -6.11 5.77 9.17
CA LEU A 311 -6.97 6.74 8.48
C LEU A 311 -7.49 6.23 7.13
N PHE A 312 -6.64 5.49 6.40
CA PHE A 312 -7.03 4.90 5.11
C PHE A 312 -8.06 3.77 5.28
N ILE A 313 -7.84 2.84 6.21
CA ILE A 313 -8.77 1.71 6.41
C ILE A 313 -10.09 2.14 7.07
N GLU A 314 -10.06 3.11 7.99
CA GLU A 314 -11.27 3.66 8.61
C GLU A 314 -12.14 4.43 7.61
N ALA A 315 -11.52 5.08 6.63
CA ALA A 315 -12.22 5.76 5.54
C ALA A 315 -12.83 4.78 4.50
N ARG A 316 -12.53 3.47 4.59
CA ARG A 316 -12.94 2.43 3.63
C ARG A 316 -13.59 1.23 4.32
N PRO A 317 -14.80 1.40 4.85
CA PRO A 317 -15.50 0.32 5.56
C PRO A 317 -15.80 -0.89 4.67
N GLU A 318 -15.81 -0.74 3.32
CA GLU A 318 -15.98 -1.83 2.37
C GLU A 318 -14.85 -2.86 2.39
N LEU A 319 -13.66 -2.51 2.90
CA LEU A 319 -12.56 -3.45 3.09
C LEU A 319 -12.82 -4.45 4.23
N GLY A 320 -13.83 -4.21 5.07
CA GLY A 320 -14.26 -5.11 6.14
C GLY A 320 -13.26 -5.26 7.29
N TYR A 321 -12.18 -4.47 7.34
CA TYR A 321 -11.13 -4.58 8.37
C TYR A 321 -11.43 -3.74 9.62
N ALA A 322 -11.71 -2.44 9.45
CA ALA A 322 -12.06 -1.54 10.55
C ALA A 322 -13.58 -1.55 10.77
N PRO A 323 -14.06 -1.93 11.98
CA PRO A 323 -15.49 -2.05 12.23
C PRO A 323 -16.14 -0.68 12.48
N MET A 324 -16.09 0.22 11.49
CA MET A 324 -16.61 1.59 11.59
C MET A 324 -18.13 1.66 11.75
N ARG A 325 -18.86 0.59 11.46
CA ARG A 325 -20.31 0.47 11.69
C ARG A 325 -20.64 0.24 13.16
N GLU A 326 -19.71 -0.27 13.94
CA GLU A 326 -19.89 -0.55 15.37
C GLU A 326 -19.59 0.70 16.21
N ARG A 327 -20.61 1.19 16.94
CA ARG A 327 -20.52 2.43 17.72
C ARG A 327 -19.38 2.41 18.74
N ALA A 328 -19.11 1.24 19.35
CA ALA A 328 -18.05 1.09 20.34
C ALA A 328 -16.68 1.35 19.74
N TYR A 329 -16.40 0.88 18.51
CA TYR A 329 -15.15 1.18 17.81
C TYR A 329 -15.14 2.63 17.30
N ALA A 330 -16.15 3.02 16.56
CA ALA A 330 -16.20 4.33 15.88
C ALA A 330 -16.08 5.51 16.87
N GLN A 331 -16.72 5.42 18.04
CA GLN A 331 -16.72 6.49 19.04
C GLN A 331 -15.66 6.33 20.13
N GLY A 332 -15.13 5.12 20.34
CA GLY A 332 -14.20 4.84 21.44
C GLY A 332 -12.74 4.66 21.05
N TYR A 333 -12.48 4.23 19.82
CA TYR A 333 -11.13 3.82 19.39
C TYR A 333 -10.67 4.49 18.10
N SER A 334 -11.57 4.91 17.20
CA SER A 334 -11.19 5.34 15.85
C SER A 334 -10.35 6.63 15.84
N LEU A 335 -9.43 6.74 14.87
CA LEU A 335 -8.72 7.99 14.59
C LEU A 335 -9.67 9.06 14.05
N GLU A 336 -10.75 8.67 13.36
CA GLU A 336 -11.75 9.60 12.85
C GLU A 336 -12.43 10.36 14.00
N GLN A 337 -12.73 9.68 15.13
CA GLN A 337 -13.20 10.33 16.35
C GLN A 337 -12.18 11.32 16.93
N LEU A 338 -10.89 10.98 16.90
CA LEU A 338 -9.85 11.90 17.37
C LEU A 338 -9.70 13.13 16.47
N ARG A 339 -9.95 12.99 15.16
CA ARG A 339 -10.03 14.11 14.22
C ARG A 339 -11.20 15.05 14.56
N ASP A 340 -12.39 14.49 14.89
CA ASP A 340 -13.54 15.27 15.30
C ASP A 340 -13.27 16.03 16.59
N VAL A 341 -12.67 15.38 17.58
CA VAL A 341 -12.23 16.03 18.82
C VAL A 341 -11.22 17.15 18.56
N ALA A 342 -10.26 16.93 17.65
CA ALA A 342 -9.27 17.93 17.29
C ALA A 342 -9.87 19.15 16.58
N ASP A 343 -10.91 18.94 15.76
CA ASP A 343 -11.65 20.03 15.09
C ASP A 343 -12.50 20.86 16.09
N GLU A 344 -13.04 20.24 17.14
CA GLU A 344 -13.87 20.93 18.16
C GLU A 344 -13.03 21.73 19.17
N ILE A 345 -11.77 21.34 19.40
CA ILE A 345 -10.89 22.05 20.32
C ILE A 345 -10.40 23.35 19.67
N ASN A 346 -10.97 24.47 20.11
CA ASN A 346 -10.52 25.78 19.68
C ASN A 346 -9.16 26.16 20.32
N GLU A 347 -8.30 26.85 19.56
CA GLU A 347 -6.99 27.39 20.03
C GLU A 347 -7.08 28.27 21.30
N ASN A 348 -8.26 28.79 21.62
CA ASN A 348 -8.53 29.62 22.79
C ASN A 348 -9.08 28.86 24.01
N THR A 349 -9.32 27.59 23.92
CA THR A 349 -9.70 26.74 25.06
C THR A 349 -8.43 26.23 25.74
N VAL A 350 -8.01 27.02 26.68
CA VAL A 350 -7.08 26.83 27.80
C VAL A 350 -6.59 25.40 28.06
N GLU A 351 -5.24 25.28 28.20
CA GLU A 351 -4.50 24.27 28.97
C GLU A 351 -4.78 22.79 28.64
N ILE A 352 -4.74 22.46 27.35
CA ILE A 352 -4.64 21.06 26.89
C ILE A 352 -3.21 20.50 27.14
N GLY A 353 -2.30 21.34 27.63
CA GLY A 353 -0.86 21.24 27.60
C GLY A 353 -0.27 19.88 27.94
N ASP A 354 -0.37 19.42 29.16
CA ASP A 354 0.51 18.36 29.67
C ASP A 354 -0.16 16.98 29.86
N GLY A 355 -1.42 16.80 29.41
CA GLY A 355 -2.10 15.50 29.45
C GLY A 355 -1.63 14.56 28.35
N TYR A 356 -1.97 13.27 28.49
CA TYR A 356 -1.54 12.19 27.59
C TYR A 356 -2.72 11.43 26.96
N TYR A 357 -3.91 12.02 26.90
CA TYR A 357 -5.11 11.38 26.38
C TYR A 357 -4.94 10.85 24.95
N PHE A 358 -4.44 11.69 24.03
CA PHE A 358 -4.21 11.27 22.65
C PHE A 358 -3.14 10.16 22.55
N ASN A 359 -2.09 10.24 23.37
CA ASN A 359 -1.06 9.21 23.39
C ASN A 359 -1.62 7.85 23.84
N GLU A 360 -2.41 7.83 24.90
CA GLU A 360 -3.01 6.59 25.43
C GLU A 360 -4.03 6.00 24.42
N THR A 361 -4.85 6.85 23.80
CA THR A 361 -5.86 6.41 22.82
C THR A 361 -5.23 5.86 21.55
N ILE A 362 -4.26 6.56 20.96
CA ILE A 362 -3.57 6.12 19.74
C ILE A 362 -2.75 4.85 20.01
N SER A 363 -2.04 4.79 21.15
CA SER A 363 -1.28 3.60 21.54
C SER A 363 -2.19 2.40 21.82
N GLY A 364 -3.37 2.66 22.41
CA GLY A 364 -4.43 1.66 22.59
C GLY A 364 -4.93 1.11 21.25
N LEU A 365 -5.21 2.00 20.28
CA LEU A 365 -5.65 1.64 18.94
C LEU A 365 -4.58 0.82 18.19
N PHE A 366 -3.31 1.23 18.21
CA PHE A 366 -2.23 0.48 17.56
C PHE A 366 -2.05 -0.92 18.19
N ARG A 367 -2.21 -1.03 19.50
CA ARG A 367 -2.17 -2.33 20.21
C ARG A 367 -3.37 -3.20 19.83
N LEU A 368 -4.55 -2.61 19.74
CA LEU A 368 -5.77 -3.28 19.31
C LEU A 368 -5.64 -3.82 17.88
N ILE A 369 -5.06 -3.06 16.96
CA ILE A 369 -4.79 -3.50 15.59
C ILE A 369 -3.73 -4.60 15.59
N TYR A 370 -2.64 -4.45 16.34
CA TYR A 370 -1.57 -5.44 16.36
C TYR A 370 -1.99 -6.78 16.96
N ASN A 371 -2.70 -6.76 18.12
CA ASN A 371 -3.10 -7.98 18.83
C ASN A 371 -4.43 -8.56 18.36
N GLY A 372 -5.29 -7.73 17.74
CA GLY A 372 -6.68 -8.05 17.47
C GLY A 372 -7.58 -7.87 18.71
N TYR A 373 -8.88 -8.01 18.50
CA TYR A 373 -9.86 -8.01 19.58
C TYR A 373 -11.00 -8.96 19.22
N PRO A 374 -11.41 -9.88 20.12
CA PRO A 374 -10.73 -10.29 21.37
C PRO A 374 -9.30 -10.82 21.18
N GLU A 375 -8.40 -10.59 22.15
CA GLU A 375 -7.01 -11.08 22.06
C GLU A 375 -6.89 -12.60 22.20
N ASN A 376 -7.86 -13.24 22.85
CA ASN A 376 -7.90 -14.70 23.01
C ASN A 376 -8.53 -15.33 21.76
N GLN A 377 -7.80 -16.23 21.10
CA GLN A 377 -8.25 -16.88 19.86
C GLN A 377 -9.60 -17.62 20.03
N ALA A 378 -9.83 -18.28 21.17
CA ALA A 378 -11.09 -18.98 21.41
C ALA A 378 -12.28 -18.02 21.56
N GLU A 379 -12.08 -16.87 22.20
CA GLU A 379 -13.10 -15.80 22.32
C GLU A 379 -13.32 -15.13 20.96
N TYR A 380 -12.27 -14.94 20.18
CA TYR A 380 -12.34 -14.40 18.82
C TYR A 380 -13.17 -15.32 17.91
N ASP A 381 -12.88 -16.63 17.90
CA ASP A 381 -13.63 -17.62 17.11
C ASP A 381 -15.09 -17.74 17.57
N GLU A 382 -15.36 -17.57 18.87
CA GLU A 382 -16.72 -17.52 19.39
C GLU A 382 -17.46 -16.24 19.00
N ALA A 383 -16.77 -15.09 19.02
CA ALA A 383 -17.33 -13.80 18.63
C ALA A 383 -17.72 -13.76 17.14
N ILE A 384 -16.89 -14.33 16.26
CA ILE A 384 -17.22 -14.46 14.83
C ILE A 384 -18.44 -15.36 14.60
N LYS A 385 -18.60 -16.45 15.37
CA LYS A 385 -19.72 -17.38 15.22
C LYS A 385 -21.04 -16.82 15.77
N LYS A 386 -20.99 -15.84 16.67
CA LYS A 386 -22.16 -15.19 17.27
C LYS A 386 -22.48 -13.87 16.57
N GLU A 387 -23.15 -13.91 15.44
CA GLU A 387 -23.63 -12.75 14.70
C GLU A 387 -24.54 -11.76 15.47
N SER A 388 -24.75 -11.92 16.77
CA SER A 388 -25.85 -11.27 17.49
C SER A 388 -25.50 -10.49 18.75
N ILE A 389 -24.28 -9.97 18.91
CA ILE A 389 -24.00 -9.07 20.06
C ILE A 389 -23.81 -7.65 19.55
N HIS A 390 -24.89 -6.86 19.63
CA HIS A 390 -24.96 -5.48 19.17
C HIS A 390 -24.01 -4.47 19.85
N ASP A 391 -23.23 -4.88 20.85
CA ASP A 391 -22.33 -4.00 21.62
C ASP A 391 -20.85 -4.41 21.57
N THR A 392 -20.48 -5.42 20.81
CA THR A 392 -19.08 -5.88 20.68
C THR A 392 -18.64 -5.89 19.24
N PHE A 393 -17.42 -5.40 19.00
CA PHE A 393 -16.79 -5.44 17.68
C PHE A 393 -15.67 -6.48 17.66
N VAL A 394 -15.28 -6.90 16.47
CA VAL A 394 -14.15 -7.81 16.24
C VAL A 394 -13.13 -7.12 15.35
N VAL A 395 -11.86 -7.16 15.72
CA VAL A 395 -10.74 -6.69 14.90
C VAL A 395 -9.77 -7.85 14.70
N PRO A 396 -9.53 -8.30 13.46
CA PRO A 396 -8.55 -9.35 13.23
C PRO A 396 -7.13 -8.90 13.61
N PRO A 397 -6.31 -9.75 14.24
CA PRO A 397 -4.97 -9.39 14.64
C PRO A 397 -4.06 -9.14 13.44
N LEU A 398 -3.47 -7.94 13.40
CA LEU A 398 -2.54 -7.54 12.38
C LEU A 398 -1.13 -7.50 12.93
N LYS A 399 -0.45 -8.61 12.93
CA LYS A 399 0.93 -8.73 13.41
C LYS A 399 1.97 -8.36 12.35
N ALA A 400 1.68 -7.32 11.57
CA ALA A 400 2.60 -6.81 10.57
C ALA A 400 3.76 -6.02 11.21
N HIS A 401 4.92 -6.04 10.56
CA HIS A 401 6.13 -5.34 11.04
C HIS A 401 5.88 -3.85 11.34
N ILE A 402 5.05 -3.18 10.52
CA ILE A 402 4.75 -1.77 10.72
C ILE A 402 4.11 -1.48 12.09
N PHE A 403 3.28 -2.40 12.63
CA PHE A 403 2.61 -2.24 13.92
C PHE A 403 3.37 -2.88 15.08
N ASP A 404 4.50 -3.56 14.82
CA ASP A 404 5.31 -4.19 15.87
C ASP A 404 5.87 -3.12 16.83
N PRO A 405 5.50 -3.12 18.11
CA PRO A 405 5.98 -2.16 19.09
C PRO A 405 7.50 -2.25 19.32
N ASP A 406 8.10 -3.43 19.10
CA ASP A 406 9.54 -3.66 19.27
C ASP A 406 10.37 -2.94 18.20
N LEU A 407 9.77 -2.56 17.07
CA LEU A 407 10.42 -1.77 16.01
C LEU A 407 10.33 -0.26 16.25
N THR A 408 9.64 0.19 17.30
CA THR A 408 9.54 1.61 17.67
C THR A 408 9.73 1.83 19.17
N PRO A 409 10.82 1.30 19.79
CA PRO A 409 10.96 1.30 21.25
C PRO A 409 11.04 2.70 21.87
N LEU A 410 11.67 3.67 21.21
CA LEU A 410 11.77 5.04 21.70
C LEU A 410 10.38 5.69 21.80
N ILE A 411 9.56 5.56 20.76
CA ILE A 411 8.22 6.15 20.71
C ILE A 411 7.23 5.38 21.57
N THR A 412 7.28 4.05 21.55
CA THR A 412 6.39 3.19 22.35
C THR A 412 6.55 3.44 23.86
N GLN A 413 7.76 3.79 24.30
CA GLN A 413 8.04 4.09 25.71
C GLN A 413 7.89 5.58 26.04
N ALA A 414 7.77 6.46 25.07
CA ALA A 414 7.64 7.90 25.27
C ALA A 414 6.22 8.26 25.72
N LYS A 415 6.10 9.30 26.55
CA LYS A 415 4.84 9.95 26.90
C LYS A 415 4.70 11.22 26.06
N LEU A 416 3.92 11.13 25.01
CA LEU A 416 3.70 12.23 24.07
C LEU A 416 2.57 13.13 24.57
N ARG A 417 2.84 14.44 24.67
CA ARG A 417 1.87 15.41 25.19
C ARG A 417 0.72 15.65 24.24
N ASN A 418 -0.45 15.95 24.81
CA ASN A 418 -1.67 16.26 24.05
C ASN A 418 -1.48 17.40 23.05
N SER A 419 -0.74 18.45 23.40
CA SER A 419 -0.50 19.59 22.53
C SER A 419 0.18 19.21 21.22
N VAL A 420 1.18 18.32 21.28
CA VAL A 420 1.94 17.88 20.08
C VAL A 420 1.11 16.92 19.23
N LEU A 421 0.46 15.93 19.86
CA LEU A 421 -0.37 14.98 19.12
C LEU A 421 -1.62 15.64 18.50
N LEU A 422 -2.21 16.63 19.17
CA LEU A 422 -3.29 17.44 18.62
C LEU A 422 -2.86 18.16 17.34
N GLU A 423 -1.65 18.77 17.35
CA GLU A 423 -1.11 19.44 16.18
C GLU A 423 -0.85 18.44 15.04
N ILE A 424 -0.26 17.28 15.34
CA ILE A 424 -0.07 16.21 14.35
C ILE A 424 -1.41 15.75 13.75
N ILE A 425 -2.43 15.54 14.57
CA ILE A 425 -3.77 15.14 14.09
C ILE A 425 -4.35 16.24 13.20
N ARG A 426 -4.20 17.52 13.54
CA ARG A 426 -4.67 18.65 12.74
C ARG A 426 -3.96 18.72 11.39
N LEU A 427 -2.62 18.62 11.39
CA LEU A 427 -1.83 18.59 10.15
C LEU A 427 -2.29 17.46 9.21
N MET A 428 -2.61 16.29 9.77
CA MET A 428 -3.11 15.14 9.02
C MET A 428 -4.59 15.24 8.65
N SER A 429 -5.34 16.17 9.25
CA SER A 429 -6.80 16.28 9.05
C SER A 429 -7.22 17.37 8.09
N VAL A 430 -6.42 18.46 7.96
CA VAL A 430 -6.82 19.65 7.21
C VAL A 430 -5.78 20.00 6.14
N SER A 431 -6.24 20.19 4.91
CA SER A 431 -5.40 20.65 3.80
C SER A 431 -4.97 22.11 4.01
N ARG A 432 -3.80 22.50 3.52
CA ARG A 432 -3.28 23.88 3.67
C ARG A 432 -4.11 24.95 2.97
N GLY A 433 -4.89 24.60 1.94
CA GLY A 433 -5.75 25.52 1.18
C GLY A 433 -5.01 26.67 0.51
N ASP A 434 -5.50 27.12 -0.63
CA ASP A 434 -5.02 28.36 -1.27
C ASP A 434 -5.59 29.59 -0.55
N SER A 435 -4.92 30.75 -0.68
CA SER A 435 -5.31 32.03 -0.05
C SER A 435 -6.75 32.50 -0.37
N LYS A 436 -7.46 31.83 -1.26
CA LYS A 436 -8.84 32.12 -1.69
C LYS A 436 -9.86 31.06 -1.25
N SER A 437 -9.46 29.83 -1.01
CA SER A 437 -10.31 28.75 -0.49
C SER A 437 -9.71 28.28 0.83
N GLY A 438 -10.43 28.43 1.95
CA GLY A 438 -10.00 27.93 3.24
C GLY A 438 -9.70 26.43 3.17
N GLY A 439 -8.72 25.94 3.94
CA GLY A 439 -8.38 24.52 3.99
C GLY A 439 -9.59 23.65 4.36
N GLY A 440 -9.75 22.51 3.69
CA GLY A 440 -10.82 21.53 3.94
C GLY A 440 -10.31 20.26 4.63
N ARG A 441 -11.21 19.49 5.22
CA ARG A 441 -10.87 18.18 5.82
C ARG A 441 -10.36 17.23 4.73
N ILE A 442 -9.21 16.60 4.97
CA ILE A 442 -8.60 15.64 4.05
C ILE A 442 -9.45 14.37 4.02
N SER A 443 -9.84 13.95 2.82
CA SER A 443 -10.51 12.68 2.58
C SER A 443 -9.50 11.59 2.24
N TYR A 444 -9.45 10.56 3.09
CA TYR A 444 -8.64 9.37 2.86
C TYR A 444 -9.35 8.30 2.02
N ALA A 445 -10.67 8.36 1.90
CA ALA A 445 -11.45 7.44 1.06
C ALA A 445 -11.11 7.54 -0.43
N ASN A 446 -10.82 8.75 -0.89
CA ASN A 446 -10.50 9.04 -2.28
C ASN A 446 -8.99 9.06 -2.58
N LEU A 447 -8.16 8.81 -1.57
CA LEU A 447 -6.72 8.71 -1.74
C LEU A 447 -6.37 7.32 -2.27
N GLY A 448 -5.85 7.24 -3.50
CA GLY A 448 -5.40 5.97 -4.08
C GLY A 448 -4.15 5.42 -3.37
N ILE A 449 -3.99 4.10 -3.36
CA ILE A 449 -2.81 3.44 -2.78
C ILE A 449 -1.52 3.96 -3.42
N ASN A 450 -1.52 4.19 -4.73
CA ASN A 450 -0.39 4.77 -5.44
C ASN A 450 -0.10 6.21 -5.01
N GLN A 451 -1.11 7.00 -4.67
CA GLN A 451 -0.93 8.36 -4.15
C GLN A 451 -0.32 8.33 -2.74
N LEU A 452 -0.79 7.43 -1.87
CA LEU A 452 -0.14 7.16 -0.58
C LEU A 452 1.32 6.76 -0.76
N GLY A 453 1.61 5.83 -1.67
CA GLY A 453 2.96 5.43 -2.05
C GLY A 453 3.83 6.63 -2.47
N SER A 454 3.29 7.54 -3.30
CA SER A 454 3.98 8.77 -3.73
C SER A 454 4.30 9.72 -2.57
N VAL A 455 3.38 9.86 -1.62
CA VAL A 455 3.60 10.69 -0.42
C VAL A 455 4.75 10.11 0.41
N TYR A 456 4.74 8.83 0.67
CA TYR A 456 5.80 8.14 1.40
C TYR A 456 7.16 8.21 0.70
N GLU A 457 7.19 7.89 -0.59
CA GLU A 457 8.43 7.84 -1.38
C GLU A 457 9.13 9.19 -1.44
N SER A 458 8.35 10.29 -1.48
CA SER A 458 8.92 11.63 -1.45
C SER A 458 9.71 11.92 -0.17
N LEU A 459 9.34 11.29 0.95
CA LEU A 459 9.98 11.48 2.26
C LEU A 459 11.21 10.58 2.48
N LEU A 460 11.40 9.54 1.65
CA LEU A 460 12.55 8.64 1.75
C LEU A 460 13.90 9.33 1.51
N SER A 461 13.88 10.46 0.80
CA SER A 461 15.06 11.27 0.52
C SER A 461 15.41 12.26 1.64
N TYR A 462 14.56 12.36 2.67
CA TYR A 462 14.78 13.24 3.81
C TYR A 462 15.64 12.55 4.86
N ARG A 463 16.39 13.34 5.59
CA ARG A 463 17.26 12.87 6.66
C ARG A 463 16.99 13.61 7.97
N GLY A 464 16.85 12.85 9.03
CA GLY A 464 16.81 13.39 10.39
C GLY A 464 18.22 13.57 10.95
N PHE A 465 18.45 14.70 11.60
CA PHE A 465 19.68 14.94 12.36
C PHE A 465 19.36 15.81 13.58
N ILE A 466 20.19 15.74 14.60
CA ILE A 466 20.06 16.54 15.81
C ILE A 466 21.08 17.67 15.75
N ALA A 467 20.62 18.90 15.97
CA ALA A 467 21.49 20.08 15.93
C ALA A 467 22.55 20.01 17.07
N GLU A 468 23.81 19.96 16.72
CA GLU A 468 24.93 19.95 17.70
C GLU A 468 25.20 21.35 18.29
N LYS A 469 24.77 22.39 17.62
CA LYS A 469 24.86 23.82 17.98
C LYS A 469 23.63 24.54 17.42
N ASP A 470 23.43 25.79 17.81
CA ASP A 470 22.38 26.62 17.24
C ASP A 470 22.63 26.79 15.73
N LEU A 471 21.62 26.48 14.94
CA LEU A 471 21.68 26.48 13.48
C LEU A 471 20.67 27.46 12.90
N TYR A 472 21.07 28.16 11.84
CA TYR A 472 20.22 29.06 11.07
C TYR A 472 20.02 28.52 9.66
N GLU A 473 18.80 28.63 9.16
CA GLU A 473 18.47 28.15 7.82
C GLU A 473 18.76 29.23 6.78
N VAL A 474 19.42 28.84 5.68
CA VAL A 474 19.77 29.71 4.58
C VAL A 474 19.35 29.10 3.24
N LYS A 475 19.15 29.97 2.23
CA LYS A 475 18.77 29.61 0.85
C LYS A 475 19.63 30.35 -0.16
N ARG A 476 19.54 30.02 -1.43
CA ARG A 476 20.17 30.78 -2.48
C ARG A 476 19.47 32.13 -2.66
N ALA A 477 20.24 33.17 -3.00
CA ALA A 477 19.70 34.48 -3.31
C ALA A 477 18.72 34.41 -4.49
N GLY A 478 17.55 35.03 -4.33
CA GLY A 478 16.49 35.02 -5.34
C GLY A 478 15.57 33.79 -5.37
N ASP A 479 15.89 32.71 -4.64
CA ASP A 479 15.00 31.54 -4.57
C ASP A 479 13.84 31.81 -3.59
N SER A 480 12.66 31.30 -3.90
CA SER A 480 11.58 31.16 -2.91
C SER A 480 11.93 30.08 -1.89
N PHE A 481 11.52 30.27 -0.65
CA PHE A 481 11.69 29.23 0.38
C PHE A 481 10.58 28.20 0.28
N ASP A 482 10.96 26.93 0.25
CA ASP A 482 10.05 25.80 0.38
C ASP A 482 10.63 24.78 1.37
N GLU A 483 9.82 24.35 2.32
CA GLU A 483 10.21 23.36 3.33
C GLU A 483 10.45 21.96 2.75
N LEU A 484 9.96 21.67 1.56
CA LEU A 484 10.20 20.41 0.84
C LEU A 484 11.49 20.43 0.02
N ASP A 485 12.10 21.59 -0.15
CA ASP A 485 13.39 21.72 -0.83
C ASP A 485 14.57 21.38 0.09
N VAL A 486 15.75 21.33 -0.51
CA VAL A 486 17.00 21.04 0.20
C VAL A 486 17.26 22.12 1.26
N GLY A 487 17.36 21.69 2.53
CA GLY A 487 17.71 22.57 3.64
C GLY A 487 19.23 22.81 3.75
N TYR A 488 19.63 24.06 3.92
CA TYR A 488 21.01 24.44 4.22
C TYR A 488 21.07 25.13 5.58
N PHE A 489 21.98 24.68 6.42
CA PHE A 489 22.08 25.13 7.81
C PHE A 489 23.49 25.61 8.11
N VAL A 490 23.59 26.75 8.76
CA VAL A 490 24.86 27.40 9.12
C VAL A 490 24.83 27.80 10.59
N SER A 491 26.02 27.93 11.19
CA SER A 491 26.15 28.46 12.56
C SER A 491 25.92 29.97 12.59
N GLU A 492 25.72 30.53 13.79
CA GLU A 492 25.60 31.97 14.01
C GLU A 492 26.80 32.75 13.45
N GLU A 493 27.99 32.18 13.61
CA GLU A 493 29.23 32.81 13.10
C GLU A 493 29.27 32.91 11.57
N GLU A 494 28.76 31.85 10.90
CA GLU A 494 28.71 31.75 9.44
C GLU A 494 27.54 32.54 8.85
N LEU A 495 26.48 32.80 9.62
CA LEU A 495 25.29 33.51 9.18
C LEU A 495 25.62 34.94 8.70
N ASN A 496 26.66 35.57 9.26
CA ASN A 496 27.13 36.91 8.87
C ASN A 496 27.69 36.95 7.44
N GLN A 497 28.00 35.86 6.82
CA GLN A 497 28.48 35.73 5.44
C GLN A 497 27.33 35.77 4.42
N TYR A 498 26.09 35.60 4.89
CA TYR A 498 24.89 35.51 4.05
C TYR A 498 24.12 36.83 4.08
N THR A 499 23.61 37.26 2.92
CA THR A 499 22.78 38.44 2.78
C THR A 499 21.39 38.25 3.39
N ASP A 500 20.65 39.33 3.58
CA ASP A 500 19.29 39.25 4.13
C ASP A 500 18.31 38.46 3.26
N ASP A 501 18.52 38.44 1.94
CA ASP A 501 17.71 37.63 0.99
C ASP A 501 18.02 36.14 1.09
N GLU A 502 19.23 35.80 1.47
CA GLU A 502 19.66 34.39 1.64
C GLU A 502 19.25 33.82 3.00
N ARG A 503 18.89 34.63 3.99
CA ARG A 503 18.46 34.16 5.30
C ARG A 503 16.98 33.81 5.29
N VAL A 504 16.64 32.56 5.60
CA VAL A 504 15.24 32.14 5.76
C VAL A 504 14.68 32.80 7.01
N ARG A 505 13.48 33.38 6.92
CA ARG A 505 12.79 34.05 8.02
C ARG A 505 11.46 33.40 8.31
N TYR A 506 11.03 33.44 9.57
CA TYR A 506 9.68 33.03 9.93
C TYR A 506 8.63 33.87 9.23
N GLU A 507 7.72 33.27 8.51
CA GLU A 507 6.65 34.00 7.80
C GLU A 507 5.45 34.30 8.70
N TYR A 508 5.22 33.46 9.73
CA TYR A 508 4.08 33.56 10.64
C TYR A 508 4.51 33.41 12.10
N GLY A 509 3.57 33.64 13.02
CA GLY A 509 3.75 33.41 14.45
C GLY A 509 4.52 34.51 15.20
N PRO A 510 4.88 34.29 16.47
CA PRO A 510 5.50 35.27 17.37
C PRO A 510 6.93 35.69 16.95
N HIS A 511 7.57 34.89 16.09
CA HIS A 511 8.92 35.14 15.57
C HIS A 511 8.94 35.69 14.14
N LYS A 512 7.77 36.07 13.59
CA LYS A 512 7.66 36.61 12.23
C LYS A 512 8.72 37.64 11.91
N GLY A 513 9.42 37.45 10.77
CA GLY A 513 10.49 38.34 10.27
C GLY A 513 11.87 38.11 10.90
N LYS A 514 11.99 37.29 11.97
CA LYS A 514 13.30 36.88 12.50
C LYS A 514 13.91 35.77 11.66
N PRO A 515 15.25 35.63 11.61
CA PRO A 515 15.89 34.45 10.99
C PRO A 515 15.39 33.17 11.63
N ARG A 516 15.16 32.16 10.80
CA ARG A 516 14.72 30.86 11.25
C ARG A 516 15.87 30.12 11.92
N MET A 517 15.71 29.82 13.20
CA MET A 517 16.75 29.25 14.07
C MET A 517 16.27 27.93 14.67
N TYR A 518 17.19 26.98 14.78
CA TYR A 518 17.02 25.71 15.46
C TYR A 518 18.02 25.63 16.60
N GLU A 519 17.54 25.51 17.82
CA GLU A 519 18.38 25.44 19.02
C GLU A 519 19.18 24.13 19.07
N LYS A 520 20.33 24.12 19.76
CA LYS A 520 21.08 22.91 20.03
C LYS A 520 20.18 21.82 20.65
N GLY A 521 20.25 20.60 20.12
CA GLY A 521 19.47 19.45 20.57
C GLY A 521 18.11 19.32 19.87
N THR A 522 17.75 20.20 18.93
CA THR A 522 16.53 20.09 18.12
C THR A 522 16.72 19.04 17.04
N PHE A 523 15.75 18.15 16.89
CA PHE A 523 15.66 17.22 15.77
C PHE A 523 15.11 17.96 14.55
N ILE A 524 15.84 17.90 13.45
CA ILE A 524 15.52 18.54 12.17
C ILE A 524 15.36 17.46 11.12
N TYR A 525 14.25 17.51 10.35
CA TYR A 525 13.96 16.55 9.29
C TYR A 525 13.83 17.26 7.95
N ARG A 526 14.86 17.13 7.10
CA ARG A 526 14.98 17.87 5.84
C ARG A 526 15.56 17.03 4.71
N LEU A 527 15.25 17.46 3.48
CA LEU A 527 15.86 16.93 2.28
C LEU A 527 17.36 17.30 2.28
N ALA A 528 18.23 16.29 2.24
CA ALA A 528 19.67 16.48 2.14
C ALA A 528 20.13 16.49 0.67
N GLY A 529 20.99 17.46 0.29
CA GLY A 529 21.28 17.80 -1.11
C GLY A 529 21.80 16.68 -2.02
N ARG A 530 22.41 15.62 -1.48
CA ARG A 530 22.87 14.45 -2.25
C ARG A 530 22.11 13.16 -1.93
N GLU A 531 21.22 13.15 -0.94
CA GLU A 531 20.50 11.94 -0.54
C GLU A 531 19.49 11.52 -1.60
N ARG A 532 18.88 12.47 -2.33
CA ARG A 532 17.99 12.16 -3.45
C ARG A 532 18.72 11.44 -4.58
N GLU A 533 19.99 11.80 -4.84
CA GLU A 533 20.84 11.09 -5.81
C GLU A 533 21.24 9.71 -5.29
N LYS A 534 21.47 9.56 -3.97
CA LYS A 534 21.84 8.30 -3.34
C LYS A 534 20.67 7.35 -3.21
N SER A 535 19.49 7.83 -2.82
CA SER A 535 18.28 7.01 -2.72
C SER A 535 17.80 6.52 -4.08
N ALA A 536 18.07 7.29 -5.15
CA ALA A 536 17.61 7.05 -6.52
C ALA A 536 16.12 6.70 -6.62
N SER A 537 15.33 7.14 -5.62
CA SER A 537 13.90 6.84 -5.54
C SER A 537 13.10 7.92 -6.27
N TYR A 538 12.33 7.49 -7.27
CA TYR A 538 11.47 8.35 -8.07
C TYR A 538 10.11 7.71 -8.22
N TYR A 539 9.05 8.41 -7.80
CA TYR A 539 7.69 7.96 -7.99
C TYR A 539 7.35 7.85 -9.48
N THR A 540 6.79 6.72 -9.86
CA THR A 540 6.29 6.49 -11.22
C THR A 540 4.79 6.77 -11.27
N PRO A 541 4.32 7.76 -12.08
CA PRO A 541 2.90 8.07 -12.20
C PRO A 541 2.06 6.85 -12.57
N GLU A 542 0.88 6.74 -11.98
CA GLU A 542 -0.04 5.59 -12.14
C GLU A 542 -0.40 5.31 -13.60
N VAL A 543 -0.56 6.35 -14.41
CA VAL A 543 -0.83 6.22 -15.86
C VAL A 543 0.27 5.43 -16.56
N LEU A 544 1.54 5.63 -16.17
CA LEU A 544 2.67 4.92 -16.76
C LEU A 544 2.74 3.48 -16.28
N THR A 545 2.51 3.23 -14.98
CA THR A 545 2.49 1.86 -14.44
C THR A 545 1.39 1.04 -15.07
N LYS A 546 0.16 1.58 -15.15
CA LYS A 546 -0.98 0.94 -15.82
C LYS A 546 -0.70 0.61 -17.29
N CYS A 547 -0.15 1.57 -18.03
CA CYS A 547 0.17 1.39 -19.44
C CYS A 547 1.22 0.29 -19.63
N LEU A 548 2.33 0.35 -18.91
CA LEU A 548 3.46 -0.56 -19.10
C LEU A 548 3.09 -2.00 -18.70
N VAL A 549 2.43 -2.17 -17.56
CA VAL A 549 1.95 -3.47 -17.08
C VAL A 549 0.92 -4.06 -18.05
N LYS A 550 -0.03 -3.25 -18.53
CA LYS A 550 -1.04 -3.69 -19.51
C LYS A 550 -0.40 -4.28 -20.75
N TYR A 551 0.58 -3.61 -21.34
CA TYR A 551 1.21 -4.10 -22.57
C TYR A 551 2.14 -5.28 -22.31
N ALA A 552 2.84 -5.34 -21.18
CA ALA A 552 3.64 -6.49 -20.80
C ALA A 552 2.78 -7.75 -20.58
N LEU A 553 1.66 -7.62 -19.89
CA LEU A 553 0.75 -8.74 -19.62
C LEU A 553 -0.06 -9.13 -20.85
N LYS A 554 -0.41 -8.20 -21.74
CA LYS A 554 -1.20 -8.49 -22.93
C LYS A 554 -0.60 -9.61 -23.78
N GLU A 555 0.70 -9.57 -24.01
CA GLU A 555 1.39 -10.63 -24.78
C GLU A 555 1.56 -11.91 -23.95
N LEU A 556 1.86 -11.77 -22.65
CA LEU A 556 2.09 -12.89 -21.77
C LEU A 556 0.84 -13.73 -21.51
N LEU A 557 -0.35 -13.11 -21.51
CA LEU A 557 -1.63 -13.76 -21.19
C LEU A 557 -2.33 -14.37 -22.43
N VAL A 558 -1.79 -14.19 -23.63
CA VAL A 558 -2.30 -14.87 -24.84
C VAL A 558 -2.18 -16.38 -24.63
N ASP A 559 -3.20 -17.12 -24.97
CA ASP A 559 -3.28 -18.59 -24.89
C ASP A 559 -3.12 -19.22 -23.48
N LYS A 560 -3.13 -18.43 -22.40
CA LYS A 560 -3.07 -18.97 -21.02
C LYS A 560 -4.45 -19.20 -20.46
N THR A 561 -4.61 -20.34 -19.79
CA THR A 561 -5.78 -20.65 -18.93
C THR A 561 -5.75 -19.82 -17.65
N ALA A 562 -6.88 -19.74 -16.93
CA ALA A 562 -6.94 -19.05 -15.65
C ALA A 562 -5.92 -19.62 -14.66
N ASP A 563 -5.79 -20.93 -14.53
CA ASP A 563 -4.84 -21.56 -13.61
C ASP A 563 -3.37 -21.30 -14.00
N GLU A 564 -3.07 -21.16 -15.29
CA GLU A 564 -1.73 -20.78 -15.74
C GLU A 564 -1.38 -19.32 -15.42
N VAL A 565 -2.36 -18.44 -15.27
CA VAL A 565 -2.14 -17.07 -14.77
C VAL A 565 -1.59 -17.10 -13.34
N LEU A 566 -2.09 -17.99 -12.49
CA LEU A 566 -1.62 -18.15 -11.11
C LEU A 566 -0.19 -18.73 -11.00
N ASN A 567 0.38 -19.23 -12.08
CA ASN A 567 1.75 -19.75 -12.11
C ASN A 567 2.78 -18.70 -12.63
N LEU A 568 2.33 -17.52 -13.04
CA LEU A 568 3.21 -16.45 -13.48
C LEU A 568 3.99 -15.87 -12.29
N THR A 569 5.24 -15.50 -12.53
CA THR A 569 6.07 -14.78 -11.55
C THR A 569 6.46 -13.42 -12.10
N ILE A 570 6.32 -12.39 -11.28
CA ILE A 570 6.62 -11.01 -11.62
C ILE A 570 7.69 -10.51 -10.68
N CYS A 571 8.76 -9.94 -11.23
CA CYS A 571 9.85 -9.38 -10.46
C CYS A 571 10.09 -7.93 -10.85
N GLU A 572 10.09 -7.05 -9.85
CA GLU A 572 10.47 -5.64 -10.00
C GLU A 572 11.82 -5.40 -9.33
N PRO A 573 12.90 -5.17 -10.13
CA PRO A 573 14.26 -5.08 -9.58
C PRO A 573 14.61 -3.72 -8.96
N ALA A 574 13.72 -2.74 -9.01
CA ALA A 574 13.83 -1.42 -8.38
C ALA A 574 12.42 -0.96 -8.03
N MET A 575 11.83 -1.60 -7.00
CA MET A 575 10.38 -1.56 -6.79
C MET A 575 9.87 -0.26 -6.14
N GLY A 576 10.73 0.54 -5.47
CA GLY A 576 10.26 1.67 -4.69
C GLY A 576 9.18 1.26 -3.69
N SER A 577 8.04 1.93 -3.73
CA SER A 577 6.84 1.61 -2.95
C SER A 577 5.93 0.53 -3.60
N ALA A 578 6.46 -0.27 -4.54
CA ALA A 578 5.77 -1.35 -5.25
C ALA A 578 4.63 -0.92 -6.21
N ALA A 579 4.74 0.25 -6.84
CA ALA A 579 3.70 0.75 -7.74
C ALA A 579 3.42 -0.17 -8.93
N PHE A 580 4.46 -0.74 -9.55
CA PHE A 580 4.31 -1.71 -10.65
C PHE A 580 3.78 -3.06 -10.16
N LEU A 581 4.21 -3.54 -8.98
CA LEU A 581 3.73 -4.80 -8.41
C LEU A 581 2.24 -4.72 -8.06
N ASN A 582 1.81 -3.60 -7.47
CA ASN A 582 0.39 -3.36 -7.20
C ASN A 582 -0.46 -3.41 -8.46
N GLU A 583 -0.01 -2.74 -9.50
CA GLU A 583 -0.73 -2.73 -10.79
C GLU A 583 -0.73 -4.11 -11.46
N ALA A 584 0.38 -4.84 -11.36
CA ALA A 584 0.45 -6.21 -11.87
C ALA A 584 -0.52 -7.14 -11.14
N ILE A 585 -0.62 -7.04 -9.81
CA ILE A 585 -1.59 -7.79 -9.00
C ILE A 585 -3.01 -7.47 -9.46
N ASN A 586 -3.34 -6.19 -9.65
CA ASN A 586 -4.68 -5.77 -10.08
C ASN A 586 -5.06 -6.37 -11.43
N GLN A 587 -4.20 -6.21 -12.43
CA GLN A 587 -4.48 -6.69 -13.80
C GLN A 587 -4.47 -8.23 -13.90
N LEU A 588 -3.61 -8.92 -13.13
CA LEU A 588 -3.61 -10.39 -13.09
C LEU A 588 -4.85 -10.94 -12.39
N ALA A 589 -5.30 -10.31 -11.30
CA ALA A 589 -6.52 -10.72 -10.61
C ALA A 589 -7.75 -10.58 -11.51
N ASP A 590 -7.87 -9.44 -12.20
CA ASP A 590 -8.94 -9.24 -13.16
C ASP A 590 -8.88 -10.24 -14.32
N ALA A 591 -7.69 -10.50 -14.84
CA ALA A 591 -7.48 -11.48 -15.92
C ALA A 591 -7.87 -12.90 -15.48
N TYR A 592 -7.47 -13.31 -14.26
CA TYR A 592 -7.83 -14.59 -13.68
C TYR A 592 -9.34 -14.75 -13.54
N VAL A 593 -9.98 -13.79 -12.86
CA VAL A 593 -11.42 -13.85 -12.60
C VAL A 593 -12.22 -13.91 -13.90
N ASN A 594 -11.88 -13.06 -14.87
CA ASN A 594 -12.59 -13.05 -16.17
C ASN A 594 -12.42 -14.38 -16.93
N LYS A 595 -11.18 -14.90 -17.03
CA LYS A 595 -10.92 -16.19 -17.68
C LYS A 595 -11.58 -17.34 -16.94
N LYS A 596 -11.59 -17.33 -15.61
CA LYS A 596 -12.18 -18.41 -14.80
C LYS A 596 -13.71 -18.42 -14.92
N GLN A 597 -14.36 -17.25 -14.98
CA GLN A 597 -15.78 -17.15 -15.26
C GLN A 597 -16.13 -17.70 -16.65
N GLU A 598 -15.31 -17.39 -17.67
CA GLU A 598 -15.49 -17.93 -19.03
C GLU A 598 -15.30 -19.45 -19.07
N GLU A 599 -14.27 -20.00 -18.38
CA GLU A 599 -13.97 -21.43 -18.34
C GLU A 599 -15.09 -22.23 -17.62
N LEU A 600 -15.65 -21.68 -16.54
CA LEU A 600 -16.69 -22.36 -15.75
C LEU A 600 -18.11 -22.08 -16.29
N GLY A 601 -18.30 -21.03 -17.10
CA GLY A 601 -19.62 -20.55 -17.50
C GLY A 601 -20.46 -20.00 -16.33
N ILE A 602 -19.80 -19.57 -15.25
CA ILE A 602 -20.44 -19.05 -14.02
C ILE A 602 -19.97 -17.62 -13.80
N LEU A 603 -20.92 -16.71 -13.60
CA LEU A 603 -20.61 -15.32 -13.22
C LEU A 603 -20.63 -15.18 -11.70
N ILE A 604 -19.66 -14.48 -11.17
CA ILE A 604 -19.65 -14.08 -9.75
C ILE A 604 -20.76 -13.05 -9.54
N PRO A 605 -21.63 -13.21 -8.54
CA PRO A 605 -22.62 -12.20 -8.19
C PRO A 605 -21.95 -10.84 -7.96
N TYR A 606 -22.65 -9.76 -8.33
CA TYR A 606 -22.06 -8.41 -8.24
C TYR A 606 -21.62 -8.05 -6.80
N GLU A 607 -22.40 -8.45 -5.82
CA GLU A 607 -22.11 -8.22 -4.39
C GLU A 607 -20.84 -8.91 -3.91
N ASP A 608 -20.54 -10.10 -4.44
CA ASP A 608 -19.37 -10.91 -4.06
C ASP A 608 -18.11 -10.56 -4.87
N ARG A 609 -18.30 -9.94 -6.06
CA ARG A 609 -17.21 -9.73 -7.02
C ARG A 609 -16.04 -8.98 -6.42
N PHE A 610 -16.28 -7.93 -5.65
CA PHE A 610 -15.23 -7.15 -5.02
C PHE A 610 -14.40 -8.01 -4.08
N ASN A 611 -15.06 -8.75 -3.20
CA ASN A 611 -14.38 -9.61 -2.21
C ASN A 611 -13.63 -10.77 -2.87
N GLU A 612 -14.23 -11.41 -3.89
CA GLU A 612 -13.56 -12.48 -4.66
C GLU A 612 -12.32 -11.97 -5.42
N VAL A 613 -12.38 -10.80 -6.02
CA VAL A 613 -11.21 -10.16 -6.65
C VAL A 613 -10.13 -9.85 -5.60
N GLN A 614 -10.50 -9.36 -4.42
CA GLN A 614 -9.54 -9.10 -3.33
C GLN A 614 -8.87 -10.39 -2.84
N LYS A 615 -9.61 -11.50 -2.71
CA LYS A 615 -9.03 -12.82 -2.38
C LYS A 615 -8.01 -13.28 -3.44
N VAL A 616 -8.32 -13.08 -4.72
CA VAL A 616 -7.39 -13.40 -5.82
C VAL A 616 -6.17 -12.49 -5.78
N LYS A 617 -6.32 -11.19 -5.50
CA LYS A 617 -5.19 -10.28 -5.32
C LYS A 617 -4.29 -10.74 -4.16
N MET A 618 -4.89 -11.13 -3.04
CA MET A 618 -4.17 -11.67 -1.90
C MET A 618 -3.37 -12.92 -2.27
N PHE A 619 -3.99 -13.86 -2.98
CA PHE A 619 -3.34 -15.08 -3.46
C PHE A 619 -2.13 -14.79 -4.35
N ILE A 620 -2.27 -13.84 -5.29
CA ILE A 620 -1.20 -13.42 -6.21
C ILE A 620 -0.08 -12.72 -5.44
N ALA A 621 -0.41 -11.84 -4.51
CA ALA A 621 0.57 -11.14 -3.69
C ALA A 621 1.43 -12.09 -2.85
N ASP A 622 0.82 -13.10 -2.24
CA ASP A 622 1.52 -14.09 -1.40
C ASP A 622 2.45 -15.02 -2.20
N ARG A 623 2.28 -15.16 -3.52
CA ARG A 623 2.93 -16.23 -4.30
C ARG A 623 3.68 -15.79 -5.55
N ASN A 624 3.22 -14.75 -6.23
CA ASN A 624 3.60 -14.47 -7.62
C ASN A 624 4.51 -13.26 -7.78
N VAL A 625 4.55 -12.35 -6.81
CA VAL A 625 5.29 -11.08 -6.92
C VAL A 625 6.57 -11.09 -6.12
N PHE A 626 7.62 -10.51 -6.71
CA PHE A 626 8.95 -10.41 -6.13
C PHE A 626 9.49 -9.00 -6.37
N GLY A 627 10.13 -8.43 -5.36
CA GLY A 627 10.67 -7.07 -5.46
C GLY A 627 12.03 -6.93 -4.80
N VAL A 628 12.86 -6.06 -5.36
CA VAL A 628 14.15 -5.69 -4.80
C VAL A 628 14.23 -4.17 -4.77
N ASP A 629 14.71 -3.60 -3.67
CA ASP A 629 15.07 -2.19 -3.62
C ASP A 629 16.34 -1.97 -2.82
N LEU A 630 17.13 -0.97 -3.23
CA LEU A 630 18.34 -0.59 -2.54
C LEU A 630 18.06 0.10 -1.20
N ASN A 631 16.94 0.79 -1.12
CA ASN A 631 16.49 1.52 0.06
C ASN A 631 15.65 0.62 0.98
N SER A 632 16.13 0.35 2.20
CA SER A 632 15.42 -0.49 3.16
C SER A 632 14.05 0.07 3.55
N THR A 633 13.91 1.40 3.62
CA THR A 633 12.62 2.04 3.91
C THR A 633 11.62 1.84 2.77
N ALA A 634 12.08 1.85 1.51
CA ALA A 634 11.22 1.55 0.37
C ALA A 634 10.70 0.12 0.42
N VAL A 635 11.50 -0.84 0.91
CA VAL A 635 11.06 -2.23 1.12
C VAL A 635 9.92 -2.32 2.14
N GLU A 636 10.04 -1.65 3.29
CA GLU A 636 8.96 -1.61 4.30
C GLU A 636 7.68 -0.95 3.75
N LEU A 637 7.83 0.11 2.95
CA LEU A 637 6.70 0.77 2.30
C LEU A 637 6.05 -0.09 1.23
N ALA A 638 6.84 -0.85 0.47
CA ALA A 638 6.33 -1.79 -0.51
C ALA A 638 5.45 -2.87 0.16
N GLU A 639 5.88 -3.42 1.30
CA GLU A 639 5.06 -4.36 2.08
C GLU A 639 3.71 -3.76 2.47
N VAL A 640 3.72 -2.53 3.01
CA VAL A 640 2.48 -1.83 3.41
C VAL A 640 1.58 -1.55 2.22
N SER A 641 2.15 -1.07 1.12
CA SER A 641 1.43 -0.74 -0.11
C SER A 641 0.77 -1.98 -0.75
N LEU A 642 1.53 -3.07 -0.85
CA LEU A 642 1.02 -4.35 -1.35
C LEU A 642 -0.09 -4.89 -0.46
N TRP A 643 0.09 -4.77 0.85
CA TRP A 643 -0.91 -5.21 1.79
C TRP A 643 -2.21 -4.38 1.70
N LEU A 644 -2.14 -3.05 1.68
CA LEU A 644 -3.30 -2.18 1.47
C LEU A 644 -4.09 -2.50 0.20
N ASN A 645 -3.38 -2.92 -0.87
CA ASN A 645 -4.00 -3.32 -2.13
C ASN A 645 -4.72 -4.68 -2.07
N THR A 646 -4.38 -5.51 -1.10
CA THR A 646 -4.80 -6.91 -1.04
C THR A 646 -5.66 -7.26 0.18
N ILE A 647 -6.00 -6.27 1.02
CA ILE A 647 -6.91 -6.47 2.15
C ILE A 647 -8.21 -7.09 1.65
N CYS A 648 -8.62 -8.18 2.26
CA CYS A 648 -9.89 -8.84 2.03
C CYS A 648 -10.57 -9.19 3.35
N GLU A 649 -11.87 -9.39 3.30
CA GLU A 649 -12.64 -9.90 4.42
C GLU A 649 -12.11 -11.29 4.84
N GLY A 650 -11.97 -11.54 6.14
CA GLY A 650 -11.41 -12.79 6.68
C GLY A 650 -10.01 -12.65 7.30
N GLY A 651 -9.38 -11.47 7.24
CA GLY A 651 -8.17 -11.16 8.02
C GLY A 651 -6.87 -11.79 7.54
N HIS A 652 -6.82 -12.34 6.32
CA HIS A 652 -5.57 -12.85 5.74
C HIS A 652 -4.65 -11.70 5.33
N ILE A 653 -3.36 -11.86 5.61
CA ILE A 653 -2.33 -10.87 5.32
C ILE A 653 -1.18 -11.57 4.60
N PRO A 654 -0.73 -11.07 3.43
CA PRO A 654 0.38 -11.65 2.72
C PRO A 654 1.69 -11.51 3.52
N TRP A 655 2.55 -12.51 3.43
CA TRP A 655 3.87 -12.49 4.06
C TRP A 655 4.97 -12.43 3.01
N PHE A 656 5.74 -11.36 3.04
CA PHE A 656 6.73 -11.05 2.01
C PHE A 656 8.18 -11.39 2.36
N GLY A 657 8.44 -12.10 3.45
CA GLY A 657 9.80 -12.32 3.98
C GLY A 657 10.80 -12.98 3.01
N THR A 658 10.32 -13.69 1.96
CA THR A 658 11.19 -14.27 0.91
C THR A 658 11.00 -13.65 -0.47
N GLN A 659 10.08 -12.69 -0.62
CA GLN A 659 9.67 -12.13 -1.90
C GLN A 659 10.15 -10.70 -2.08
N ILE A 660 10.09 -9.91 -1.00
CA ILE A 660 10.50 -8.51 -1.00
C ILE A 660 11.82 -8.40 -0.24
N VAL A 661 12.86 -7.91 -0.89
CA VAL A 661 14.21 -7.92 -0.30
C VAL A 661 14.94 -6.60 -0.50
N ASN A 662 15.72 -6.22 0.50
CA ASN A 662 16.64 -5.10 0.39
C ASN A 662 17.95 -5.57 -0.28
N GLY A 663 18.38 -4.87 -1.33
CA GLY A 663 19.60 -5.21 -2.04
C GLY A 663 19.82 -4.41 -3.32
N ASN A 664 21.01 -4.52 -3.87
CA ASN A 664 21.37 -3.92 -5.15
C ASN A 664 21.12 -4.91 -6.29
N SER A 665 20.13 -4.63 -7.14
CA SER A 665 19.75 -5.49 -8.26
C SER A 665 20.69 -5.40 -9.49
N LEU A 666 21.57 -4.40 -9.52
CA LEU A 666 22.50 -4.19 -10.65
C LEU A 666 23.87 -4.80 -10.39
N ILE A 667 24.32 -4.81 -9.13
CA ILE A 667 25.65 -5.30 -8.72
C ILE A 667 25.47 -6.65 -8.04
N GLY A 668 26.20 -7.66 -8.52
CA GLY A 668 26.18 -8.99 -7.92
C GLY A 668 26.74 -10.06 -8.85
N ALA A 669 27.17 -11.16 -8.25
CA ALA A 669 27.50 -12.37 -8.97
C ALA A 669 26.23 -13.11 -9.42
N ARG A 670 26.35 -13.88 -10.49
CA ARG A 670 25.23 -14.59 -11.10
C ARG A 670 25.55 -16.08 -11.26
N LYS A 671 24.54 -16.89 -11.49
CA LYS A 671 24.70 -18.32 -11.82
C LYS A 671 25.14 -18.47 -13.30
N GLN A 672 26.41 -18.14 -13.56
CA GLN A 672 27.05 -18.14 -14.87
C GLN A 672 28.43 -18.81 -14.80
N VAL A 673 28.87 -19.37 -15.90
CA VAL A 673 30.07 -20.18 -15.98
C VAL A 673 30.96 -19.85 -17.18
N TYR A 674 32.24 -20.14 -17.06
CA TYR A 674 33.20 -20.16 -18.15
C TYR A 674 33.76 -21.57 -18.32
N ARG A 675 34.21 -21.89 -19.53
CA ARG A 675 34.84 -23.19 -19.84
C ARG A 675 36.32 -23.18 -19.54
N ILE A 676 36.85 -24.31 -19.09
CA ILE A 676 38.27 -24.44 -18.73
C ILE A 676 39.19 -24.09 -19.88
N GLU A 677 38.83 -24.37 -21.14
CA GLU A 677 39.65 -24.04 -22.31
C GLU A 677 39.89 -22.52 -22.45
N GLN A 678 38.98 -21.69 -21.89
CA GLN A 678 39.16 -20.23 -21.88
C GLN A 678 40.11 -19.77 -20.76
N LEU A 679 40.29 -20.59 -19.71
CA LEU A 679 41.16 -20.29 -18.58
C LEU A 679 42.62 -20.67 -18.87
N GLU A 680 42.84 -21.80 -19.58
CA GLU A 680 44.14 -22.34 -19.91
C GLU A 680 44.87 -21.56 -21.01
N THR A 681 44.18 -20.81 -21.82
CA THR A 681 44.74 -20.18 -23.02
C THR A 681 45.71 -19.04 -22.69
N ASN A 682 46.91 -19.12 -23.29
CA ASN A 682 47.88 -18.03 -23.22
C ASN A 682 47.57 -16.88 -24.20
N ASN A 683 46.61 -17.05 -25.08
CA ASN A 683 46.18 -16.00 -26.01
C ASN A 683 45.19 -15.04 -25.32
N PRO A 684 45.56 -13.77 -25.06
CA PRO A 684 44.71 -12.81 -24.39
C PRO A 684 43.35 -12.59 -25.07
N SER A 685 43.27 -12.76 -26.38
CA SER A 685 42.05 -12.56 -27.17
C SER A 685 41.02 -13.71 -27.04
N LEU A 686 41.42 -14.82 -26.42
CA LEU A 686 40.59 -16.01 -26.24
C LEU A 686 40.25 -16.29 -24.76
N ARG A 687 40.77 -15.48 -23.84
CA ARG A 687 40.57 -15.63 -22.40
C ARG A 687 39.09 -15.40 -22.04
N TRP A 688 38.69 -15.96 -20.91
CA TRP A 688 37.31 -15.93 -20.40
C TRP A 688 36.66 -14.52 -20.37
N TYR A 689 37.39 -13.51 -19.92
CA TYR A 689 36.88 -12.12 -19.81
C TYR A 689 36.66 -11.42 -21.18
N THR A 690 37.04 -12.02 -22.31
CA THR A 690 36.78 -11.46 -23.66
C THR A 690 35.38 -11.77 -24.17
N LYS A 691 34.67 -12.66 -23.50
CA LYS A 691 33.28 -13.04 -23.82
C LYS A 691 32.44 -13.01 -22.58
N ALA A 692 31.12 -12.83 -22.76
CA ALA A 692 30.17 -12.99 -21.67
C ALA A 692 30.14 -14.44 -21.16
N PRO A 693 29.98 -14.68 -19.85
CA PRO A 693 29.85 -16.03 -19.30
C PRO A 693 28.56 -16.71 -19.76
N ASP A 694 28.61 -18.03 -19.95
CA ASP A 694 27.46 -18.84 -20.31
C ASP A 694 26.49 -18.89 -19.13
N ARG A 695 25.19 -18.59 -19.37
CA ARG A 695 24.14 -18.61 -18.34
C ARG A 695 23.65 -20.03 -18.09
N ILE A 696 23.52 -20.41 -16.84
CA ILE A 696 22.83 -21.64 -16.43
C ILE A 696 21.33 -21.30 -16.26
N ALA A 697 20.48 -21.96 -17.04
CA ALA A 697 19.04 -21.73 -16.98
C ALA A 697 18.43 -22.18 -15.64
N PRO A 698 17.29 -21.61 -15.22
CA PRO A 698 16.56 -22.09 -14.05
C PRO A 698 16.26 -23.59 -14.16
N GLY A 699 16.51 -24.35 -13.08
CA GLY A 699 16.34 -25.80 -13.08
C GLY A 699 17.49 -26.61 -13.68
N GLU A 700 18.41 -25.95 -14.42
CA GLU A 700 19.60 -26.61 -14.95
C GLU A 700 20.77 -26.58 -13.98
N THR A 701 21.66 -27.56 -14.13
CA THR A 701 22.92 -27.65 -13.40
C THR A 701 24.09 -27.38 -14.35
N ARG A 702 25.25 -27.04 -13.77
CA ARG A 702 26.51 -26.90 -14.51
C ARG A 702 26.80 -28.17 -15.33
N ARG A 703 27.28 -28.01 -16.56
CA ARG A 703 27.62 -29.14 -17.48
C ARG A 703 28.95 -29.79 -17.12
N GLY A 704 28.94 -30.57 -16.07
CA GLY A 704 30.08 -31.43 -15.69
C GLY A 704 31.35 -30.70 -15.26
N ASN A 705 32.49 -31.42 -15.35
CA ASN A 705 33.80 -30.97 -14.82
C ASN A 705 34.59 -30.01 -15.75
N LYS A 706 33.93 -29.34 -16.69
CA LYS A 706 34.60 -28.45 -17.66
C LYS A 706 34.18 -27.00 -17.55
N GLU A 707 33.38 -26.66 -16.54
CA GLU A 707 32.84 -25.32 -16.34
C GLU A 707 33.15 -24.82 -14.92
N VAL A 708 33.54 -23.54 -14.80
CA VAL A 708 33.90 -22.88 -13.56
C VAL A 708 32.97 -21.66 -13.38
N TYR A 709 32.46 -21.45 -12.18
CA TYR A 709 31.64 -20.26 -11.90
C TYR A 709 32.43 -18.97 -12.11
N HIS A 710 31.80 -17.97 -12.75
CA HIS A 710 32.45 -16.73 -13.14
C HIS A 710 32.98 -15.94 -11.94
N PHE A 711 32.33 -16.00 -10.79
CA PHE A 711 32.73 -15.28 -9.58
C PHE A 711 33.88 -15.96 -8.80
N LEU A 712 34.44 -17.02 -9.33
CA LEU A 712 35.74 -17.57 -8.89
C LEU A 712 36.94 -17.02 -9.69
N LEU A 713 36.67 -16.17 -10.68
CA LEU A 713 37.68 -15.71 -11.65
C LEU A 713 37.85 -14.20 -11.57
N GLY A 714 39.04 -13.74 -11.86
CA GLY A 714 39.36 -12.33 -11.98
C GLY A 714 38.80 -11.71 -13.27
N ASP A 715 38.57 -10.40 -13.26
CA ASP A 715 38.21 -9.61 -14.41
C ASP A 715 39.10 -8.36 -14.53
N PRO A 716 39.56 -7.97 -15.75
CA PRO A 716 40.40 -6.78 -15.95
C PRO A 716 39.73 -5.45 -15.51
N GLY A 717 38.43 -5.44 -15.33
CA GLY A 717 37.70 -4.29 -14.80
C GLY A 717 37.82 -4.08 -13.29
N MET A 718 38.25 -5.11 -12.55
CA MET A 718 38.46 -5.04 -11.11
C MET A 718 39.54 -4.02 -10.76
N CYS A 719 39.29 -3.17 -9.75
CA CYS A 719 40.20 -2.11 -9.29
C CYS A 719 40.63 -1.13 -10.42
N ASN A 720 39.86 -0.97 -11.48
CA ASN A 720 40.22 -0.13 -12.62
C ASN A 720 39.75 1.32 -12.42
N TYR A 721 40.49 2.10 -11.66
CA TYR A 721 40.24 3.51 -11.45
C TYR A 721 40.80 4.37 -12.57
N THR A 722 39.94 5.05 -13.35
CA THR A 722 40.35 5.83 -14.54
C THR A 722 40.43 7.33 -14.28
N ASP A 723 39.84 7.83 -13.18
CA ASP A 723 39.77 9.26 -12.84
C ASP A 723 41.19 9.85 -12.69
N LYS A 724 41.38 11.05 -13.28
CA LYS A 724 42.69 11.73 -13.29
C LYS A 724 43.08 12.31 -11.94
N VAL A 725 42.09 12.78 -11.15
CA VAL A 725 42.31 13.37 -9.83
C VAL A 725 42.76 12.25 -8.87
N ILE A 726 42.05 11.13 -8.87
CA ILE A 726 42.37 9.96 -8.04
C ILE A 726 43.78 9.44 -8.38
N LYS A 727 44.11 9.34 -9.67
CA LYS A 727 45.48 8.95 -10.08
C LYS A 727 46.55 9.91 -9.60
N GLY A 728 46.25 11.20 -9.48
CA GLY A 728 47.15 12.22 -8.93
C GLY A 728 47.33 12.12 -7.42
N LEU A 729 46.25 11.79 -6.70
CA LEU A 729 46.22 11.70 -5.23
C LEU A 729 46.86 10.43 -4.69
N ALA A 730 46.68 9.29 -5.37
CA ALA A 730 47.14 7.99 -4.92
C ALA A 730 47.94 7.17 -5.99
N PRO A 731 49.00 7.74 -6.57
CA PRO A 731 49.68 7.13 -7.72
C PRO A 731 50.29 5.74 -7.42
N LYS A 732 50.81 5.56 -6.21
CA LYS A 732 51.47 4.30 -5.80
C LYS A 732 50.45 3.17 -5.66
N GLN A 733 49.32 3.46 -5.00
CA GLN A 733 48.25 2.49 -4.81
C GLN A 733 47.65 2.08 -6.15
N ILE A 734 47.39 3.04 -7.03
CA ILE A 734 46.85 2.77 -8.37
C ILE A 734 47.81 1.91 -9.20
N GLU A 735 49.12 2.09 -9.05
CA GLU A 735 50.13 1.25 -9.74
C GLU A 735 50.11 -0.17 -9.19
N LEU A 736 50.02 -0.32 -7.85
CA LEU A 736 49.87 -1.64 -7.21
C LEU A 736 48.63 -2.37 -7.72
N MET A 737 47.50 -1.68 -7.74
CA MET A 737 46.24 -2.25 -8.22
C MET A 737 46.28 -2.68 -9.70
N LYS A 738 46.94 -1.90 -10.55
CA LYS A 738 47.14 -2.27 -11.96
C LYS A 738 48.04 -3.50 -12.14
N LYS A 739 49.12 -3.59 -11.34
CA LYS A 739 49.96 -4.74 -11.33
C LYS A 739 49.23 -5.98 -10.87
N TRP A 740 48.49 -5.85 -9.76
CA TRP A 740 47.65 -6.89 -9.23
C TRP A 740 46.61 -7.38 -10.25
N SER A 741 45.86 -6.49 -10.90
CA SER A 741 44.83 -6.84 -11.90
C SER A 741 45.43 -7.63 -13.07
N LYS A 742 46.62 -7.27 -13.52
CA LYS A 742 47.31 -7.99 -14.59
C LYS A 742 47.70 -9.40 -14.18
N GLU A 743 48.27 -9.58 -12.98
CA GLU A 743 48.64 -10.88 -12.42
C GLU A 743 47.39 -11.74 -12.09
N PHE A 744 46.36 -11.13 -11.56
CA PHE A 744 45.10 -11.79 -11.17
C PHE A 744 44.32 -12.32 -12.38
N THR A 745 44.43 -11.69 -13.55
CA THR A 745 43.73 -12.03 -14.79
C THR A 745 44.62 -12.75 -15.82
N ASP A 746 45.79 -13.25 -15.42
CA ASP A 746 46.62 -14.07 -16.31
C ASP A 746 46.03 -15.49 -16.48
N SER A 747 46.55 -16.30 -17.42
CA SER A 747 46.13 -17.69 -17.62
C SER A 747 46.28 -18.52 -16.35
N TYR A 748 45.36 -19.44 -16.12
CA TYR A 748 45.37 -20.34 -14.98
C TYR A 748 46.22 -21.56 -15.25
N ASN A 749 46.97 -22.02 -14.28
CA ASN A 749 47.72 -23.26 -14.34
C ASN A 749 46.80 -24.46 -14.04
N PRO A 750 47.18 -25.72 -14.33
CA PRO A 750 46.36 -26.90 -14.09
C PRO A 750 45.95 -27.10 -12.63
N ASP A 751 46.80 -26.78 -11.65
CA ASP A 751 46.49 -26.93 -10.23
C ASP A 751 45.43 -25.91 -9.76
N ASP A 752 45.50 -24.66 -10.27
CA ASP A 752 44.47 -23.64 -10.04
C ASP A 752 43.15 -24.11 -10.61
N ILE A 753 43.14 -24.67 -11.83
CA ILE A 753 41.90 -25.13 -12.50
C ILE A 753 41.30 -26.30 -11.74
N GLU A 754 42.07 -27.25 -11.23
CA GLU A 754 41.57 -28.34 -10.40
C GLU A 754 40.92 -27.79 -9.13
N SER A 755 41.54 -26.79 -8.49
CA SER A 755 40.99 -26.11 -7.31
C SER A 755 39.69 -25.39 -7.63
N LEU A 756 39.62 -24.64 -8.74
CA LEU A 756 38.42 -23.94 -9.20
C LEU A 756 37.26 -24.90 -9.54
N LEU A 757 37.56 -26.05 -10.14
CA LEU A 757 36.56 -27.10 -10.40
C LEU A 757 36.04 -27.73 -9.10
N ARG A 758 36.91 -27.91 -8.10
CA ARG A 758 36.54 -28.40 -6.77
C ARG A 758 35.63 -27.40 -6.07
N LEU A 759 36.00 -26.10 -6.05
CA LEU A 759 35.15 -25.03 -5.52
C LEU A 759 33.80 -24.91 -6.23
N SER A 760 33.80 -25.11 -7.54
CA SER A 760 32.55 -25.10 -8.31
C SER A 760 31.59 -26.24 -7.90
N ARG A 761 32.13 -27.42 -7.54
CA ARG A 761 31.34 -28.52 -6.98
C ARG A 761 30.76 -28.18 -5.58
N ALA A 762 31.56 -27.50 -4.75
CA ALA A 762 31.10 -27.01 -3.45
C ALA A 762 29.93 -26.02 -3.62
N ILE A 763 30.06 -25.09 -4.58
CA ILE A 763 28.97 -24.15 -4.92
C ILE A 763 27.74 -24.89 -5.39
N ASP A 764 27.82 -25.89 -6.27
CA ASP A 764 26.69 -26.71 -6.72
C ASP A 764 25.96 -27.34 -5.53
N THR A 765 26.71 -27.84 -4.55
CA THR A 765 26.15 -28.47 -3.34
C THR A 765 25.44 -27.45 -2.46
N LEU A 766 26.11 -26.34 -2.12
CA LEU A 766 25.53 -25.27 -1.31
C LEU A 766 24.28 -24.66 -1.97
N TRP A 767 24.31 -24.51 -3.30
CA TRP A 767 23.16 -23.99 -4.05
C TRP A 767 21.94 -24.91 -3.96
N ARG A 768 22.15 -26.21 -4.10
CA ARG A 768 21.09 -27.22 -3.97
C ARG A 768 20.49 -27.20 -2.57
N GLU A 769 21.30 -27.12 -1.55
CA GLU A 769 20.87 -27.02 -0.16
C GLU A 769 20.07 -25.75 0.08
N GLN A 770 20.53 -24.61 -0.43
CA GLN A 770 19.83 -23.33 -0.35
C GLN A 770 18.43 -23.38 -1.02
N VAL A 771 18.34 -23.99 -2.20
CA VAL A 771 17.06 -24.16 -2.91
C VAL A 771 16.09 -25.04 -2.10
N ASN A 772 16.59 -26.13 -1.53
CA ASN A 772 15.79 -27.01 -0.69
C ASN A 772 15.28 -26.29 0.58
N LEU A 773 16.15 -25.47 1.19
CA LEU A 773 15.81 -24.67 2.37
C LEU A 773 14.71 -23.66 2.02
N ARG A 774 14.90 -22.91 0.92
CA ARG A 774 13.92 -21.93 0.44
C ARG A 774 12.56 -22.57 0.14
N ASN A 775 12.55 -23.72 -0.53
CA ASN A 775 11.32 -24.47 -0.82
C ASN A 775 10.61 -24.93 0.47
N THR A 776 11.39 -25.31 1.48
CA THR A 776 10.86 -25.69 2.79
C THR A 776 10.21 -24.51 3.51
N VAL A 777 10.87 -23.33 3.50
CA VAL A 777 10.26 -22.10 4.04
C VAL A 777 8.97 -21.78 3.30
N LYS A 778 9.03 -21.70 1.95
CA LYS A 778 7.87 -21.39 1.11
C LYS A 778 6.66 -22.31 1.43
N ARG A 779 6.91 -23.62 1.54
CA ARG A 779 5.83 -24.58 1.86
C ARG A 779 5.26 -24.40 3.27
N LYS A 780 6.11 -24.09 4.27
CA LYS A 780 5.70 -23.91 5.67
C LYS A 780 5.03 -22.56 5.94
N THR A 781 5.29 -21.57 5.11
CA THR A 781 4.72 -20.24 5.23
C THR A 781 3.59 -19.96 4.25
N ALA A 782 3.26 -20.91 3.37
CA ALA A 782 2.17 -20.77 2.42
C ALA A 782 0.82 -20.95 3.12
N ASP A 783 -0.06 -19.97 2.96
CA ASP A 783 -1.45 -20.08 3.37
C ASP A 783 -2.27 -20.84 2.34
N LYS A 784 -3.26 -21.59 2.80
CA LYS A 784 -4.24 -22.23 1.95
C LYS A 784 -5.44 -21.31 1.85
N LEU A 785 -5.51 -20.56 0.78
CA LEU A 785 -6.57 -19.64 0.45
C LEU A 785 -7.45 -20.24 -0.63
N SER A 786 -8.76 -20.31 -0.36
CA SER A 786 -9.77 -20.62 -1.37
C SER A 786 -10.03 -19.36 -2.20
N ILE A 787 -9.95 -19.48 -3.51
CA ILE A 787 -10.31 -18.42 -4.46
C ILE A 787 -11.28 -18.96 -5.50
N PHE A 788 -12.06 -18.09 -6.12
CA PHE A 788 -13.10 -18.48 -7.07
C PHE A 788 -12.63 -19.49 -8.11
N GLY A 789 -13.27 -20.66 -8.12
CA GLY A 789 -13.01 -21.75 -9.07
C GLY A 789 -11.65 -22.42 -8.98
N HIS A 790 -10.90 -22.19 -7.91
CA HIS A 790 -9.62 -22.86 -7.66
C HIS A 790 -9.66 -23.52 -6.28
N ASP A 791 -9.58 -24.86 -6.28
CA ASP A 791 -9.53 -25.69 -5.06
C ASP A 791 -10.68 -25.44 -4.05
N ASP A 792 -11.92 -25.46 -4.50
CA ASP A 792 -13.14 -25.18 -3.70
C ASP A 792 -13.33 -26.08 -2.47
N ASN A 793 -12.53 -27.15 -2.30
CA ASN A 793 -12.60 -28.11 -1.19
C ASN A 793 -11.41 -28.04 -0.22
N ILE A 794 -10.62 -26.95 -0.26
CA ILE A 794 -9.51 -26.80 0.67
C ILE A 794 -10.07 -26.28 2.00
N GLU A 795 -9.82 -27.00 3.10
CA GLU A 795 -9.89 -26.37 4.42
C GLU A 795 -8.88 -25.23 4.48
N GLU A 796 -9.37 -24.01 4.57
CA GLU A 796 -8.53 -22.83 4.72
C GLU A 796 -7.67 -22.98 5.97
N SER A 797 -6.36 -22.83 5.81
CA SER A 797 -5.43 -22.83 6.93
C SER A 797 -4.58 -21.57 6.88
N HIS A 798 -4.55 -20.88 7.98
CA HIS A 798 -3.85 -19.62 8.13
C HIS A 798 -2.69 -19.77 9.12
N THR A 799 -1.49 -19.40 8.67
CA THR A 799 -0.31 -19.30 9.54
C THR A 799 -0.09 -17.81 9.85
N THR A 800 -0.04 -17.46 11.13
CA THR A 800 0.15 -16.05 11.50
C THR A 800 1.49 -15.49 11.02
N ILE A 801 1.57 -14.20 10.72
CA ILE A 801 2.82 -13.54 10.31
C ILE A 801 3.94 -13.81 11.34
N ARG A 802 3.63 -13.76 12.63
CA ARG A 802 4.59 -14.07 13.70
C ARG A 802 5.16 -15.49 13.61
N GLN A 803 4.33 -16.47 13.26
CA GLN A 803 4.80 -17.85 13.05
C GLN A 803 5.66 -17.96 11.79
N LYS A 804 5.27 -17.29 10.69
CA LYS A 804 6.06 -17.24 9.46
C LYS A 804 7.41 -16.58 9.69
N ASP A 805 7.46 -15.45 10.38
CA ASP A 805 8.71 -14.78 10.78
C ASP A 805 9.57 -15.65 11.67
N TYR A 806 8.97 -16.34 12.64
CA TYR A 806 9.70 -17.26 13.49
C TYR A 806 10.35 -18.39 12.68
N ILE A 807 9.61 -18.99 11.73
CA ILE A 807 10.14 -20.01 10.81
C ILE A 807 11.31 -19.44 10.00
N PHE A 808 11.12 -18.26 9.42
CA PHE A 808 12.14 -17.59 8.62
C PHE A 808 13.39 -17.25 9.46
N ARG A 809 13.21 -16.61 10.61
CA ARG A 809 14.33 -16.23 11.51
C ARG A 809 15.09 -17.45 11.98
N LYS A 810 14.41 -18.54 12.35
CA LYS A 810 15.09 -19.79 12.74
C LYS A 810 15.94 -20.42 11.62
N LEU A 811 15.56 -20.25 10.38
CA LEU A 811 16.23 -20.88 9.24
C LEU A 811 17.30 -19.99 8.60
N TYR A 812 17.19 -18.66 8.73
CA TYR A 812 18.08 -17.72 8.05
C TYR A 812 18.81 -16.73 8.98
N LYS A 813 18.29 -16.50 10.19
CA LYS A 813 18.74 -15.43 11.09
C LYS A 813 19.26 -15.94 12.46
N THR A 814 19.56 -17.22 12.56
CA THR A 814 20.32 -17.72 13.71
C THR A 814 21.81 -17.44 13.51
N GLU A 815 22.56 -17.25 14.57
CA GLU A 815 24.02 -17.07 14.54
C GLU A 815 24.70 -18.16 13.68
N GLU A 816 24.24 -19.38 13.79
CA GLU A 816 24.74 -20.53 13.00
C GLU A 816 24.40 -20.39 11.52
N ALA A 817 23.15 -19.98 11.17
CA ALA A 817 22.74 -19.81 9.79
C ALA A 817 23.46 -18.63 9.11
N GLU A 818 23.71 -17.56 9.83
CA GLU A 818 24.43 -16.37 9.34
C GLU A 818 25.94 -16.60 9.20
N ASN A 819 26.50 -17.54 9.96
CA ASN A 819 27.93 -17.83 9.94
C ASN A 819 28.33 -19.06 9.11
N ALA A 820 27.45 -20.04 8.97
CA ALA A 820 27.79 -21.33 8.35
C ALA A 820 26.75 -21.84 7.35
N GLY A 821 25.58 -21.22 7.29
CA GLY A 821 24.51 -21.66 6.40
C GLY A 821 24.86 -21.56 4.91
N PRO A 822 24.19 -22.35 4.05
CA PRO A 822 24.48 -22.35 2.61
C PRO A 822 24.34 -20.96 1.97
N TYR A 823 23.33 -20.21 2.39
CA TYR A 823 23.11 -18.84 1.92
C TYR A 823 24.26 -17.90 2.32
N ALA A 824 24.66 -17.94 3.58
CA ALA A 824 25.71 -17.06 4.10
C ALA A 824 27.04 -17.31 3.39
N ARG A 825 27.42 -18.56 3.20
CA ARG A 825 28.66 -18.96 2.50
C ARG A 825 28.65 -18.53 1.03
N LEU A 826 27.55 -18.79 0.31
CA LEU A 826 27.39 -18.39 -1.08
C LEU A 826 27.40 -16.86 -1.22
N LYS A 827 26.66 -16.18 -0.35
CA LYS A 827 26.60 -14.71 -0.35
C LYS A 827 27.98 -14.12 -0.10
N PHE A 828 28.70 -14.57 0.94
CA PHE A 828 30.01 -14.06 1.28
C PHE A 828 31.04 -14.28 0.16
N ALA A 829 31.00 -15.43 -0.50
CA ALA A 829 31.86 -15.70 -1.65
C ALA A 829 31.56 -14.78 -2.85
N MET A 830 30.28 -14.51 -3.10
CA MET A 830 29.84 -13.60 -4.15
C MET A 830 30.16 -12.14 -3.80
N ASP A 831 29.97 -11.74 -2.55
CA ASP A 831 30.33 -10.42 -2.04
C ASP A 831 31.84 -10.19 -2.14
N TYR A 832 32.68 -11.21 -1.82
CA TYR A 832 34.11 -11.11 -1.97
C TYR A 832 34.51 -10.82 -3.42
N TRP A 833 33.96 -11.54 -4.37
CA TRP A 833 34.17 -11.26 -5.79
C TRP A 833 33.72 -9.84 -6.19
N CYS A 834 32.57 -9.39 -5.69
CA CYS A 834 32.07 -8.03 -5.93
C CYS A 834 32.97 -6.97 -5.31
N ALA A 835 33.48 -7.20 -4.09
CA ALA A 835 34.39 -6.28 -3.38
C ALA A 835 35.67 -5.99 -4.19
N LEU A 836 36.16 -6.95 -4.98
CA LEU A 836 37.35 -6.74 -5.84
C LEU A 836 37.13 -5.65 -6.91
N TRP A 837 35.86 -5.30 -7.26
CA TRP A 837 35.58 -4.21 -8.19
C TRP A 837 35.62 -2.83 -7.51
N PHE A 838 35.37 -2.79 -6.19
CA PHE A 838 35.23 -1.57 -5.38
C PHE A 838 36.25 -1.47 -4.24
N TRP A 839 37.35 -2.20 -4.33
CA TRP A 839 38.34 -2.28 -3.28
C TRP A 839 38.86 -0.90 -2.88
N PRO A 840 38.92 -0.57 -1.56
CA PRO A 840 39.39 0.73 -1.11
C PRO A 840 40.86 0.98 -1.54
N ILE A 841 41.11 2.14 -2.10
CA ILE A 841 42.45 2.49 -2.63
C ILE A 841 43.48 2.52 -1.52
N GLU A 842 43.13 2.96 -0.32
CA GLU A 842 43.95 3.02 0.88
C GLU A 842 44.42 1.64 1.35
N LYS A 843 43.64 0.60 1.01
CA LYS A 843 43.86 -0.79 1.41
C LYS A 843 44.37 -1.64 0.22
N ALA A 844 45.03 -1.03 -0.77
CA ALA A 844 45.55 -1.73 -1.96
C ALA A 844 46.54 -2.88 -1.64
N ASP A 845 47.22 -2.79 -0.50
CA ASP A 845 48.13 -3.80 0.02
C ASP A 845 47.42 -5.08 0.55
N LEU A 846 46.12 -5.00 0.87
CA LEU A 846 45.30 -6.14 1.29
C LEU A 846 44.66 -6.91 0.11
N LEU A 847 44.84 -6.46 -1.14
CA LEU A 847 44.35 -7.19 -2.30
C LEU A 847 44.91 -8.61 -2.32
N PRO A 848 44.07 -9.66 -2.48
CA PRO A 848 44.53 -11.04 -2.46
C PRO A 848 45.32 -11.39 -3.72
N SER A 849 46.46 -12.15 -3.58
CA SER A 849 46.97 -12.85 -4.74
C SER A 849 45.97 -13.89 -5.23
N ARG A 850 46.16 -14.42 -6.46
CA ARG A 850 45.29 -15.48 -6.97
C ARG A 850 45.25 -16.71 -6.04
N GLU A 851 46.42 -17.15 -5.58
CA GLU A 851 46.50 -18.27 -4.63
C GLU A 851 45.77 -17.97 -3.32
N THR A 852 45.94 -16.75 -2.79
CA THR A 852 45.27 -16.31 -1.59
C THR A 852 43.74 -16.27 -1.79
N PHE A 853 43.26 -15.77 -2.94
CA PHE A 853 41.85 -15.74 -3.26
C PHE A 853 41.21 -17.14 -3.35
N ILE A 854 41.88 -18.07 -4.05
CA ILE A 854 41.47 -19.48 -4.15
C ILE A 854 41.45 -20.13 -2.75
N PHE A 855 42.44 -19.83 -1.92
CA PHE A 855 42.53 -20.31 -0.55
C PHE A 855 41.37 -19.76 0.31
N ASP A 856 41.11 -18.46 0.26
CA ASP A 856 40.01 -17.83 0.97
C ASP A 856 38.65 -18.41 0.53
N MET A 857 38.45 -18.55 -0.78
CA MET A 857 37.25 -19.20 -1.32
C MET A 857 37.10 -20.65 -0.85
N SER A 858 38.21 -21.39 -0.69
CA SER A 858 38.18 -22.74 -0.11
C SER A 858 37.74 -22.71 1.37
N LEU A 859 38.23 -21.77 2.16
CA LEU A 859 37.82 -21.59 3.56
C LEU A 859 36.30 -21.28 3.66
N ILE A 860 35.80 -20.42 2.79
CA ILE A 860 34.38 -19.98 2.79
C ILE A 860 33.46 -21.09 2.27
N LEU A 861 33.81 -21.71 1.14
CA LEU A 861 32.94 -22.63 0.41
C LEU A 861 33.05 -24.09 0.85
N GLU A 862 34.28 -24.56 1.16
CA GLU A 862 34.51 -25.94 1.55
C GLU A 862 34.61 -26.11 3.07
N GLY A 863 35.23 -25.15 3.77
CA GLY A 863 35.52 -25.25 5.20
C GLY A 863 36.61 -26.25 5.51
N GLY A 864 36.91 -26.49 6.77
CA GLY A 864 37.68 -27.68 7.15
C GLY A 864 39.10 -27.50 7.59
N ILE A 865 39.64 -26.30 7.77
CA ILE A 865 40.99 -26.08 8.36
C ILE A 865 40.94 -25.78 9.85
N PHE A 866 39.80 -25.34 10.39
CA PHE A 866 39.67 -25.04 11.82
C PHE A 866 39.00 -26.18 12.56
N ALA A 867 39.70 -26.67 13.62
CA ALA A 867 39.06 -27.50 14.63
C ALA A 867 38.01 -26.68 15.39
N VAL A 868 36.89 -26.45 14.74
CA VAL A 868 35.71 -25.87 15.39
C VAL A 868 35.30 -26.83 16.49
N LYS A 869 35.14 -26.35 17.74
CA LYS A 869 34.42 -27.07 18.78
C LYS A 869 33.18 -27.67 18.12
N LYS A 870 33.05 -29.01 18.18
CA LYS A 870 31.95 -29.76 17.62
C LYS A 870 30.60 -29.24 18.16
N SER A 871 30.10 -28.17 17.60
CA SER A 871 28.66 -27.90 17.57
C SER A 871 28.13 -28.66 16.36
N GLY A 872 27.80 -29.92 16.55
CA GLY A 872 27.25 -30.72 15.48
C GLY A 872 25.92 -30.14 15.13
N TYR A 873 25.75 -29.71 13.88
CA TYR A 873 24.44 -29.42 13.35
C TYR A 873 23.60 -30.70 13.40
N THR A 874 22.54 -30.69 14.19
CA THR A 874 21.60 -31.79 14.27
C THR A 874 20.51 -31.55 13.25
N TYR A 875 20.43 -32.38 12.23
CA TYR A 875 19.33 -32.38 11.27
C TYR A 875 18.27 -33.36 11.72
N TYR A 876 17.04 -32.91 11.66
CA TYR A 876 15.88 -33.75 11.96
C TYR A 876 15.22 -34.15 10.63
N LYS A 877 14.88 -35.40 10.50
CA LYS A 877 14.12 -35.95 9.38
C LYS A 877 12.66 -36.02 9.77
N THR A 878 11.79 -35.37 9.02
CA THR A 878 10.35 -35.52 9.18
C THR A 878 9.89 -36.93 8.71
N LYS A 879 8.65 -37.30 9.03
CA LYS A 879 8.04 -38.56 8.50
C LYS A 879 8.05 -38.60 6.97
N THR A 880 8.04 -37.50 6.30
CA THR A 880 8.12 -37.37 4.84
C THR A 880 9.53 -37.47 4.28
N GLY A 881 10.55 -37.66 5.13
CA GLY A 881 11.93 -37.80 4.69
C GLY A 881 12.69 -36.49 4.44
N GLU A 882 12.10 -35.35 4.81
CA GLU A 882 12.71 -34.03 4.60
C GLU A 882 13.69 -33.66 5.70
N ASN A 883 14.84 -33.09 5.32
CA ASN A 883 15.82 -32.59 6.27
C ASN A 883 15.47 -31.15 6.66
N LEU A 884 15.37 -30.86 7.95
CA LEU A 884 15.16 -29.53 8.51
C LEU A 884 16.46 -29.03 9.12
N TYR A 885 16.96 -27.91 8.63
CA TYR A 885 18.18 -27.29 9.08
C TYR A 885 18.03 -26.63 10.45
N GLY A 886 18.89 -26.98 11.42
CA GLY A 886 19.12 -26.23 12.68
C GLY A 886 17.90 -26.04 13.59
N ILE A 887 16.77 -26.65 13.33
CA ILE A 887 15.58 -26.52 14.17
C ILE A 887 15.60 -27.62 15.23
N ASN A 888 15.72 -27.22 16.50
CA ASN A 888 15.37 -28.08 17.60
C ASN A 888 13.85 -28.20 17.63
N LEU A 889 13.30 -29.31 17.14
CA LEU A 889 11.86 -29.56 17.08
C LEU A 889 11.19 -29.64 18.46
N LEU A 890 11.98 -29.75 19.54
CA LEU A 890 11.48 -29.74 20.92
C LEU A 890 11.07 -28.34 21.41
N ASP A 891 11.51 -27.27 20.73
CA ASP A 891 11.13 -25.88 21.03
C ASP A 891 9.93 -25.40 20.19
N TYR A 892 9.36 -26.25 19.37
CA TYR A 892 8.15 -25.94 18.60
C TYR A 892 6.94 -26.18 19.51
N ASP A 893 6.49 -25.10 20.14
CA ASP A 893 5.24 -25.07 20.90
C ASP A 893 4.10 -25.06 19.86
N SER A 894 3.71 -26.22 19.42
CA SER A 894 2.57 -26.41 18.52
C SER A 894 1.47 -27.10 19.31
N GLU A 895 0.46 -26.37 19.68
CA GLU A 895 -0.82 -26.96 20.09
C GLU A 895 -1.47 -27.81 18.96
N THR A 896 -0.86 -27.86 17.76
CA THR A 896 -1.45 -28.44 16.56
C THR A 896 -0.63 -29.57 15.89
N ASP A 897 0.62 -29.83 16.26
CA ASP A 897 1.44 -30.88 15.63
C ASP A 897 1.91 -31.96 16.61
N GLU A 898 0.99 -32.84 17.05
CA GLU A 898 1.29 -34.07 17.81
C GLU A 898 2.28 -35.02 17.11
N VAL A 899 2.65 -34.75 15.88
CA VAL A 899 3.37 -35.71 15.02
C VAL A 899 4.88 -35.62 15.19
N VAL A 900 5.40 -34.50 15.70
CA VAL A 900 6.82 -34.23 15.55
C VAL A 900 7.70 -34.71 16.70
N SER A 901 7.18 -34.85 17.92
CA SER A 901 8.00 -35.16 19.09
C SER A 901 8.47 -36.61 19.21
N GLN A 902 7.82 -37.57 18.53
CA GLN A 902 8.11 -38.98 18.76
C GLN A 902 8.92 -39.68 17.66
N THR A 903 9.20 -39.10 16.51
CA THR A 903 9.78 -39.85 15.37
C THR A 903 10.92 -39.15 14.62
N ALA A 904 11.45 -38.01 15.11
CA ALA A 904 12.65 -37.41 14.55
C ALA A 904 13.88 -38.24 14.99
N LYS A 905 14.48 -38.98 14.07
CA LYS A 905 15.81 -39.55 14.27
C LYS A 905 16.84 -38.46 13.99
N GLU A 906 17.74 -38.26 14.95
CA GLU A 906 18.95 -37.45 14.73
C GLU A 906 19.72 -38.05 13.56
N ILE A 907 19.79 -37.31 12.46
CA ILE A 907 20.65 -37.67 11.33
C ILE A 907 21.85 -36.73 11.46
N LYS A 908 23.01 -37.30 11.81
CA LYS A 908 24.26 -36.60 11.58
C LYS A 908 24.33 -36.26 10.11
N ALA A 909 24.12 -35.00 9.76
CA ALA A 909 24.35 -34.56 8.41
C ALA A 909 25.84 -34.59 8.18
N THR A 910 26.23 -35.49 7.37
CA THR A 910 27.39 -35.28 6.57
C THR A 910 27.00 -34.29 5.48
N PHE A 911 27.38 -33.03 5.62
CA PHE A 911 27.45 -32.16 4.46
C PHE A 911 28.40 -32.85 3.48
N ALA A 912 27.87 -33.54 2.51
CA ALA A 912 28.57 -34.26 1.48
C ALA A 912 30.03 -33.76 1.27
N ASP A 913 30.91 -34.07 2.20
CA ASP A 913 32.32 -33.69 2.24
C ASP A 913 32.65 -32.21 2.50
N LEU A 914 31.69 -31.32 2.81
CA LEU A 914 32.01 -29.94 3.18
C LEU A 914 32.24 -29.82 4.70
N GLY A 915 33.33 -29.12 5.08
CA GLY A 915 33.65 -28.83 6.49
C GLY A 915 32.78 -27.77 7.10
N THR A 916 32.90 -27.63 8.42
CA THR A 916 32.25 -26.51 9.14
C THR A 916 32.93 -25.20 8.84
N VAL A 917 32.16 -24.10 8.75
CA VAL A 917 32.64 -22.74 8.52
C VAL A 917 32.10 -21.84 9.63
N ASN A 918 32.87 -20.88 10.06
CA ASN A 918 32.44 -19.75 10.88
C ASN A 918 32.97 -18.46 10.26
N LEU A 919 32.11 -17.71 9.58
CA LEU A 919 32.48 -16.50 8.87
C LEU A 919 32.95 -15.38 9.80
N ASP A 920 32.41 -15.29 11.04
CA ASP A 920 32.85 -14.31 12.04
C ASP A 920 34.32 -14.56 12.41
N GLN A 921 34.66 -15.80 12.74
CA GLN A 921 36.03 -16.17 13.06
C GLN A 921 37.00 -15.96 11.87
N LEU A 922 36.52 -16.19 10.64
CA LEU A 922 37.36 -15.91 9.44
C LEU A 922 37.59 -14.41 9.29
N CYS A 923 36.60 -13.57 9.55
CA CYS A 923 36.78 -12.12 9.51
C CYS A 923 37.68 -11.60 10.64
N GLU A 924 37.56 -12.14 11.85
CA GLU A 924 38.48 -11.80 12.95
C GLU A 924 39.93 -12.19 12.67
N GLN A 925 40.15 -13.27 11.94
CA GLN A 925 41.47 -13.81 11.66
C GLN A 925 42.14 -13.18 10.45
N TYR A 926 41.38 -12.75 9.46
CA TYR A 926 41.88 -12.19 8.20
C TYR A 926 41.29 -10.80 7.94
N GLU A 927 42.11 -9.74 8.13
CA GLU A 927 41.72 -8.33 7.91
C GLU A 927 41.07 -8.10 6.52
N ARG A 928 41.56 -8.77 5.48
CA ARG A 928 40.95 -8.65 4.14
C ARG A 928 39.53 -9.20 4.05
N LEU A 929 39.20 -10.27 4.82
CA LEU A 929 37.83 -10.81 4.87
C LEU A 929 36.91 -9.94 5.73
N ALA A 930 37.47 -9.32 6.79
CA ALA A 930 36.75 -8.29 7.54
C ALA A 930 36.35 -7.12 6.62
N LEU A 931 37.29 -6.64 5.81
CA LEU A 931 37.06 -5.57 4.83
C LEU A 931 35.98 -5.93 3.76
N VAL A 932 35.89 -7.20 3.37
CA VAL A 932 34.81 -7.68 2.47
C VAL A 932 33.43 -7.60 3.14
N ARG A 933 33.38 -7.80 4.45
CA ARG A 933 32.14 -7.78 5.22
C ARG A 933 31.62 -6.36 5.48
N GLU A 934 32.54 -5.39 5.70
CA GLU A 934 32.23 -3.97 5.80
C GLU A 934 31.74 -3.38 4.47
#